data_93b33a94828d3e550f1ac61ad9530665
#
_entry.id   93b33a94828d3e550f1ac61ad9530665
#
_cell.length_a   1.000
_cell.length_b   1.000
_cell.length_c   1.000
_cell.angle_alpha   90.00
_cell.angle_beta   90.00
_cell.angle_gamma   90.00
#
_symmetry.space_group_name_H-M   'P 1'
#
loop_
_entity.id
_entity.type
_entity.pdbx_description
1 polymer ?
#
loop_
_entity_poly.entity_id
_entity_poly.type
_entity_poly.pdbx_seq_one_letter_code
_entity_poly.pdbx_strand_id
1 'polypeptide(L)'
;MSIKIALAGNPNCGKTTLFNALTGSNQFVGNWPGVTVEKKEGKLKGHKDVTIMDLPGIYSLSPYTLEEVVARNYLINERPDAIINIVDGTNIERNLYLSTQIMELGIPVIMAVNMVDIMEKNGDKVDLAKLGKNLGCEAVEISALKGTGIKEAAEKAVKLAESKKLNTIAHKFDDKVEAAISAVEDKLGLDIVEEQKRFFAIKLLEKDDKIKVLMKNVPDVSAEIETLEKEFDDDTESIITNERYTYISSIISGCFAKKSEKKLSTSDKIDRIVTNRFLALPIFAVVMFIVYYVSVTTVGTWATDWANDGVFGDGWHLFGIGTSAYEEVADEYGDSDAIIGAYIDSLGDKGEEYADAIDTEADDYDSDVAVAALKKLENTVPANLTLDYDVEDEENLSVTTETTDAAGVKEAIKQCIDNDGAAPDPANYGVWVPGIPVLLESGLDAIGCVDWLKGLILDGIVAGVGAVLGFVPQMLVLFIFLAFLESCGYMARIAFIMDRIFRKFGLSGKSFIPMLIGSGCGVPGIMASRTIENDRDRKMTIMTTTFIPCGAKLPFIAMVAGAIFDGAPWVAPSAYFLGIFSIICSGIILKKTKLFVGDPAPFVMELPAYHLPTVGTVLRSMWERGWSFIKKAGTIITLSTIIIWFTTYFGFVDGTFTMLADDQIDFSILGRIGKAIAWIFAPLGFGNWQATVASITGLVAKENIVGTMGILYSAGEGTVYANMAATFTVVSGYAFLAFNLLCAPCFAAMGAIKREMNNTKWFWIAIGYQCGYAYLVGLVINQIAGLITGDTAFNVFTVIAILIIVGFIYLLFRPYKESKTLKVDSKKILNATK
;
A
#
# COMPACT_ATOMS: atom_id res chain seq x y z
N MET A 1 -1.96 22.25 -45.50
CA MET A 1 -1.46 21.06 -44.73
C MET A 1 -1.68 21.35 -43.27
N SER A 2 -2.18 20.39 -42.50
CA SER A 2 -2.30 20.58 -41.05
C SER A 2 -0.90 20.49 -40.41
N ILE A 3 -0.49 21.53 -39.68
CA ILE A 3 0.75 21.56 -38.94
C ILE A 3 0.62 20.79 -37.65
N LYS A 4 1.57 19.92 -37.33
CA LYS A 4 1.67 19.17 -36.07
C LYS A 4 2.82 19.68 -35.22
N ILE A 5 2.53 20.14 -34.02
CA ILE A 5 3.55 20.61 -33.08
C ILE A 5 3.52 19.71 -31.85
N ALA A 6 4.66 19.16 -31.44
CA ALA A 6 4.80 18.36 -30.25
C ALA A 6 5.26 19.19 -29.05
N LEU A 7 4.66 18.94 -27.88
CA LEU A 7 5.17 19.45 -26.61
C LEU A 7 6.03 18.36 -25.96
N ALA A 8 7.32 18.65 -25.76
CA ALA A 8 8.27 17.77 -25.08
C ALA A 8 8.88 18.47 -23.88
N GLY A 9 9.24 17.73 -22.86
CA GLY A 9 9.88 18.25 -21.65
C GLY A 9 9.87 17.27 -20.51
N ASN A 10 10.63 17.58 -19.48
CA ASN A 10 10.76 16.75 -18.30
C ASN A 10 9.42 16.67 -17.52
N PRO A 11 9.23 15.63 -16.69
CA PRO A 11 8.14 15.62 -15.73
C PRO A 11 8.20 16.89 -14.85
N ASN A 12 7.03 17.43 -14.51
CA ASN A 12 6.86 18.63 -13.68
C ASN A 12 7.37 19.97 -14.24
N CYS A 13 7.87 20.03 -15.46
CA CYS A 13 8.27 21.31 -16.09
C CYS A 13 7.11 22.25 -16.46
N GLY A 14 5.85 21.85 -16.20
CA GLY A 14 4.65 22.64 -16.51
C GLY A 14 4.03 22.37 -17.88
N LYS A 15 4.37 21.23 -18.53
CA LYS A 15 3.95 20.85 -19.86
C LYS A 15 2.42 20.77 -20.01
N THR A 16 1.72 20.07 -19.13
CA THR A 16 0.24 19.94 -19.14
C THR A 16 -0.44 21.30 -18.91
N THR A 17 0.13 22.16 -18.07
CA THR A 17 -0.38 23.52 -17.85
C THR A 17 -0.27 24.36 -19.15
N LEU A 18 0.86 24.26 -19.83
CA LEU A 18 1.06 24.93 -21.13
C LEU A 18 0.11 24.38 -22.19
N PHE A 19 -0.03 23.05 -22.27
CA PHE A 19 -0.96 22.40 -23.19
C PHE A 19 -2.41 22.90 -23.03
N ASN A 20 -2.88 22.94 -21.77
CA ASN A 20 -4.22 23.45 -21.45
C ASN A 20 -4.39 24.93 -21.81
N ALA A 21 -3.36 25.75 -21.61
CA ALA A 21 -3.39 27.16 -21.96
C ALA A 21 -3.46 27.38 -23.49
N LEU A 22 -2.71 26.57 -24.27
CA LEU A 22 -2.65 26.64 -25.72
C LEU A 22 -3.91 26.12 -26.41
N THR A 23 -4.52 25.01 -25.90
CA THR A 23 -5.63 24.33 -26.59
C THR A 23 -7.00 24.68 -26.00
N GLY A 24 -7.08 25.01 -24.71
CA GLY A 24 -8.35 25.28 -24.01
C GLY A 24 -9.23 24.03 -23.88
N SER A 25 -10.53 24.15 -24.19
CA SER A 25 -11.51 23.07 -24.07
C SER A 25 -11.52 22.09 -25.27
N ASN A 26 -10.82 22.40 -26.34
CA ASN A 26 -10.80 21.60 -27.57
C ASN A 26 -9.69 20.54 -27.52
N GLN A 27 -9.85 19.57 -26.66
CA GLN A 27 -8.86 18.50 -26.44
C GLN A 27 -9.47 17.14 -26.69
N PHE A 28 -8.67 16.25 -27.26
CA PHE A 28 -8.96 14.82 -27.31
C PHE A 28 -8.04 14.10 -26.32
N VAL A 29 -8.61 13.29 -25.46
CA VAL A 29 -7.90 12.48 -24.48
C VAL A 29 -8.20 11.01 -24.75
N GLY A 30 -7.16 10.23 -24.93
CA GLY A 30 -7.24 8.79 -25.17
C GLY A 30 -5.96 8.11 -24.69
N ASN A 31 -5.73 6.88 -25.10
CA ASN A 31 -4.48 6.18 -24.86
C ASN A 31 -3.70 6.03 -26.17
N TRP A 32 -2.38 6.00 -26.05
CA TRP A 32 -1.55 5.62 -27.19
C TRP A 32 -1.85 4.19 -27.60
N PRO A 33 -1.87 3.88 -28.89
CA PRO A 33 -2.22 2.56 -29.39
C PRO A 33 -1.38 1.45 -28.75
N GLY A 34 -2.03 0.44 -28.19
CA GLY A 34 -1.39 -0.73 -27.60
C GLY A 34 -0.71 -0.55 -26.23
N VAL A 35 -0.81 0.62 -25.62
CA VAL A 35 -0.23 0.93 -24.30
C VAL A 35 -1.20 1.71 -23.41
N THR A 36 -0.98 1.69 -22.11
CA THR A 36 -1.81 2.40 -21.11
C THR A 36 -1.38 3.86 -20.89
N VAL A 37 -0.52 4.39 -21.74
CA VAL A 37 -0.02 5.77 -21.67
C VAL A 37 -1.04 6.72 -22.26
N GLU A 38 -1.36 7.80 -21.55
CA GLU A 38 -2.34 8.79 -21.98
C GLU A 38 -1.84 9.62 -23.17
N LYS A 39 -2.70 9.77 -24.18
CA LYS A 39 -2.47 10.60 -25.37
C LYS A 39 -3.38 11.81 -25.29
N LYS A 40 -2.81 13.00 -25.39
CA LYS A 40 -3.54 14.28 -25.44
C LYS A 40 -3.20 15.03 -26.71
N GLU A 41 -4.22 15.39 -27.46
CA GLU A 41 -4.06 16.26 -28.63
C GLU A 41 -5.13 17.34 -28.65
N GLY A 42 -4.82 18.51 -29.21
CA GLY A 42 -5.76 19.62 -29.23
C GLY A 42 -5.41 20.64 -30.33
N LYS A 43 -6.41 21.42 -30.73
CA LYS A 43 -6.22 22.52 -31.68
C LYS A 43 -5.64 23.75 -30.99
N LEU A 44 -4.65 24.38 -31.60
CA LEU A 44 -4.08 25.62 -31.12
C LEU A 44 -5.13 26.75 -31.19
N LYS A 45 -5.30 27.50 -30.12
CA LYS A 45 -6.17 28.69 -30.10
C LYS A 45 -5.72 29.70 -31.14
N GLY A 46 -6.63 30.13 -32.00
CA GLY A 46 -6.36 31.09 -33.08
C GLY A 46 -5.85 30.45 -34.40
N HIS A 47 -5.47 29.19 -34.41
CA HIS A 47 -4.98 28.46 -35.58
C HIS A 47 -5.70 27.12 -35.76
N LYS A 48 -6.73 27.08 -36.57
CA LYS A 48 -7.56 25.85 -36.75
C LYS A 48 -6.82 24.70 -37.42
N ASP A 49 -5.75 25.01 -38.17
CA ASP A 49 -4.98 24.03 -38.94
C ASP A 49 -3.75 23.51 -38.19
N VAL A 50 -3.53 24.00 -36.94
CA VAL A 50 -2.40 23.57 -36.10
C VAL A 50 -2.89 22.65 -35.00
N THR A 51 -2.31 21.48 -34.92
CA THR A 51 -2.58 20.49 -33.87
C THR A 51 -1.40 20.39 -32.93
N ILE A 52 -1.65 20.54 -31.62
CA ILE A 52 -0.66 20.37 -30.55
C ILE A 52 -0.81 18.96 -30.00
N MET A 53 0.31 18.24 -29.87
CA MET A 53 0.40 16.92 -29.26
C MET A 53 1.16 17.04 -27.93
N ASP A 54 0.52 16.65 -26.82
CA ASP A 54 1.19 16.56 -25.51
C ASP A 54 1.87 15.21 -25.37
N LEU A 55 3.21 15.18 -25.40
CA LEU A 55 3.97 13.96 -25.17
C LEU A 55 4.08 13.67 -23.68
N PRO A 56 4.22 12.41 -23.27
CA PRO A 56 4.55 12.08 -21.89
C PRO A 56 5.77 12.84 -21.38
N GLY A 57 5.83 13.13 -20.08
CA GLY A 57 7.03 13.72 -19.46
C GLY A 57 8.17 12.70 -19.44
N ILE A 58 9.32 13.07 -20.01
CA ILE A 58 10.47 12.18 -20.15
C ILE A 58 11.74 12.89 -19.71
N TYR A 59 12.70 12.12 -19.21
CA TYR A 59 14.01 12.65 -18.84
C TYR A 59 15.06 12.42 -19.94
N SER A 60 14.85 11.38 -20.74
CA SER A 60 15.77 10.99 -21.80
C SER A 60 15.03 10.33 -22.96
N LEU A 61 15.63 10.35 -24.14
CA LEU A 61 15.22 9.55 -25.30
C LEU A 61 15.89 8.15 -25.32
N SER A 62 16.65 7.79 -24.28
CA SER A 62 17.11 6.42 -24.01
C SER A 62 16.07 5.74 -23.12
N PRO A 63 15.19 4.89 -23.64
CA PRO A 63 13.97 4.50 -22.95
C PRO A 63 14.18 3.44 -21.88
N TYR A 64 13.91 3.85 -20.67
CA TYR A 64 13.75 2.96 -19.51
C TYR A 64 12.28 2.73 -19.17
N THR A 65 11.37 3.65 -19.53
CA THR A 65 9.94 3.61 -19.26
C THR A 65 9.11 3.48 -20.54
N LEU A 66 7.83 3.07 -20.42
CA LEU A 66 6.91 3.02 -21.56
C LEU A 66 6.63 4.41 -22.12
N GLU A 67 6.57 5.41 -21.26
CA GLU A 67 6.36 6.81 -21.60
C GLU A 67 7.50 7.32 -22.51
N GLU A 68 8.74 6.99 -22.16
CA GLU A 68 9.92 7.36 -22.97
C GLU A 68 9.95 6.64 -24.30
N VAL A 69 9.53 5.35 -24.35
CA VAL A 69 9.38 4.61 -25.61
C VAL A 69 8.35 5.28 -26.52
N VAL A 70 7.19 5.66 -25.97
CA VAL A 70 6.10 6.30 -26.72
C VAL A 70 6.55 7.64 -27.26
N ALA A 71 7.12 8.50 -26.42
CA ALA A 71 7.56 9.82 -26.83
C ALA A 71 8.65 9.74 -27.93
N ARG A 72 9.66 8.88 -27.74
CA ARG A 72 10.72 8.65 -28.72
C ARG A 72 10.18 8.15 -30.05
N ASN A 73 9.33 7.11 -30.02
CA ASN A 73 8.78 6.52 -31.24
C ASN A 73 7.91 7.53 -32.00
N TYR A 74 7.17 8.37 -31.30
CA TYR A 74 6.40 9.46 -31.92
C TYR A 74 7.33 10.47 -32.64
N LEU A 75 8.38 10.92 -31.96
CA LEU A 75 9.30 11.90 -32.51
C LEU A 75 10.08 11.36 -33.73
N ILE A 76 10.47 10.09 -33.69
CA ILE A 76 11.22 9.45 -34.80
C ILE A 76 10.32 9.12 -36.01
N ASN A 77 9.12 8.50 -35.74
CA ASN A 77 8.32 7.93 -36.82
C ASN A 77 7.32 8.95 -37.39
N GLU A 78 6.63 9.74 -36.51
CA GLU A 78 5.59 10.71 -36.92
C GLU A 78 6.23 12.05 -37.35
N ARG A 79 7.44 12.37 -36.88
CA ARG A 79 8.20 13.60 -37.21
C ARG A 79 7.31 14.84 -37.24
N PRO A 80 6.91 15.39 -36.08
CA PRO A 80 6.12 16.62 -36.04
C PRO A 80 6.86 17.76 -36.78
N ASP A 81 6.09 18.73 -37.30
CA ASP A 81 6.65 19.86 -38.05
C ASP A 81 7.49 20.80 -37.17
N ALA A 82 7.23 20.84 -35.86
CA ALA A 82 8.07 21.53 -34.89
C ALA A 82 7.87 20.91 -33.47
N ILE A 83 8.84 21.17 -32.60
CA ILE A 83 8.79 20.80 -31.19
C ILE A 83 8.86 22.07 -30.32
N ILE A 84 7.97 22.20 -29.34
CA ILE A 84 8.15 23.12 -28.24
C ILE A 84 8.74 22.32 -27.07
N ASN A 85 10.02 22.50 -26.80
CA ASN A 85 10.72 21.89 -25.69
C ASN A 85 10.58 22.77 -24.45
N ILE A 86 9.87 22.29 -23.43
CA ILE A 86 9.61 23.01 -22.20
C ILE A 86 10.69 22.67 -21.19
N VAL A 87 11.38 23.69 -20.72
CA VAL A 87 12.49 23.61 -19.78
C VAL A 87 12.11 24.32 -18.49
N ASP A 88 12.27 23.65 -17.36
CA ASP A 88 12.15 24.27 -16.05
C ASP A 88 13.36 25.18 -15.79
N GLY A 89 13.14 26.48 -15.76
CA GLY A 89 14.18 27.48 -15.52
C GLY A 89 14.80 27.39 -14.13
N THR A 90 14.10 26.83 -13.14
CA THR A 90 14.62 26.64 -11.78
C THR A 90 15.63 25.49 -11.69
N ASN A 91 15.53 24.52 -12.62
CA ASN A 91 16.37 23.31 -12.72
C ASN A 91 16.90 23.12 -14.14
N ILE A 92 17.45 24.19 -14.72
CA ILE A 92 17.78 24.27 -16.13
C ILE A 92 18.80 23.21 -16.56
N GLU A 93 19.83 22.96 -15.75
CA GLU A 93 20.92 22.02 -16.05
C GLU A 93 20.41 20.62 -16.40
N ARG A 94 19.54 20.12 -15.58
CA ARG A 94 18.98 18.78 -15.76
C ARG A 94 18.03 18.70 -16.96
N ASN A 95 17.25 19.76 -17.18
CA ASN A 95 16.31 19.79 -18.28
C ASN A 95 17.01 19.89 -19.65
N LEU A 96 18.19 20.49 -19.70
CA LEU A 96 18.99 20.58 -20.91
C LEU A 96 19.51 19.22 -21.42
N TYR A 97 19.57 18.19 -20.56
CA TYR A 97 19.96 16.85 -20.98
C TYR A 97 19.00 16.28 -22.04
N LEU A 98 17.69 16.39 -21.80
CA LEU A 98 16.69 16.03 -22.79
C LEU A 98 16.75 16.97 -24.01
N SER A 99 16.96 18.27 -23.78
CA SER A 99 17.04 19.26 -24.86
C SER A 99 18.14 18.94 -25.85
N THR A 100 19.32 18.52 -25.40
CA THR A 100 20.43 18.12 -26.33
C THR A 100 20.04 16.93 -27.20
N GLN A 101 19.32 15.94 -26.62
CA GLN A 101 18.86 14.76 -27.37
C GLN A 101 17.76 15.10 -28.40
N ILE A 102 16.85 16.03 -28.04
CA ILE A 102 15.81 16.50 -28.97
C ILE A 102 16.41 17.24 -30.14
N MET A 103 17.46 18.01 -29.93
CA MET A 103 18.17 18.72 -31.00
C MET A 103 18.82 17.78 -32.01
N GLU A 104 19.25 16.57 -31.57
CA GLU A 104 19.86 15.55 -32.44
C GLU A 104 18.87 14.88 -33.41
N LEU A 105 17.56 15.01 -33.18
CA LEU A 105 16.53 14.39 -34.03
C LEU A 105 16.32 15.08 -35.37
N GLY A 106 16.93 16.27 -35.59
CA GLY A 106 16.75 17.02 -36.81
C GLY A 106 15.31 17.47 -37.07
N ILE A 107 14.61 17.84 -36.03
CA ILE A 107 13.27 18.43 -36.06
C ILE A 107 13.38 19.89 -35.59
N PRO A 108 12.66 20.85 -36.21
CA PRO A 108 12.67 22.25 -35.76
C PRO A 108 12.22 22.38 -34.29
N VAL A 109 13.02 23.01 -33.42
CA VAL A 109 12.79 23.11 -31.97
C VAL A 109 12.75 24.58 -31.53
N ILE A 110 11.76 24.90 -30.70
CA ILE A 110 11.74 26.13 -29.90
C ILE A 110 11.86 25.73 -28.43
N MET A 111 12.74 26.40 -27.71
CA MET A 111 12.88 26.21 -26.26
C MET A 111 11.99 27.20 -25.51
N ALA A 112 11.09 26.70 -24.69
CA ALA A 112 10.23 27.48 -23.79
C ALA A 112 10.73 27.32 -22.35
N VAL A 113 11.45 28.33 -21.83
CA VAL A 113 11.94 28.36 -20.45
C VAL A 113 10.79 28.79 -19.55
N ASN A 114 10.29 27.87 -18.76
CA ASN A 114 9.13 28.05 -17.88
C ASN A 114 9.57 28.42 -16.44
N MET A 115 8.61 28.83 -15.61
CA MET A 115 8.80 29.21 -14.22
C MET A 115 9.62 30.49 -14.03
N VAL A 116 9.60 31.40 -15.01
CA VAL A 116 10.31 32.69 -14.96
C VAL A 116 9.86 33.52 -13.76
N ASP A 117 8.61 33.45 -13.39
CA ASP A 117 8.06 34.12 -12.20
C ASP A 117 8.70 33.63 -10.87
N ILE A 118 9.14 32.39 -10.81
CA ILE A 118 9.86 31.85 -9.66
C ILE A 118 11.33 32.29 -9.72
N MET A 119 11.95 32.26 -10.92
CA MET A 119 13.31 32.71 -11.10
C MET A 119 13.47 34.20 -10.75
N GLU A 120 12.53 35.06 -11.18
CA GLU A 120 12.52 36.48 -10.83
C GLU A 120 12.43 36.70 -9.31
N LYS A 121 11.56 35.95 -8.60
CA LYS A 121 11.48 35.98 -7.13
C LYS A 121 12.78 35.60 -6.45
N ASN A 122 13.49 34.61 -7.01
CA ASN A 122 14.78 34.16 -6.50
C ASN A 122 15.93 35.12 -6.88
N GLY A 123 15.67 35.99 -7.86
CA GLY A 123 16.65 36.91 -8.41
C GLY A 123 17.65 36.26 -9.37
N ASP A 124 17.30 35.08 -9.87
CA ASP A 124 18.07 34.34 -10.88
C ASP A 124 17.79 34.90 -12.27
N LYS A 125 18.82 34.97 -13.13
CA LYS A 125 18.70 35.48 -14.50
C LYS A 125 19.31 34.49 -15.49
N VAL A 126 18.60 34.29 -16.58
CA VAL A 126 19.08 33.49 -17.74
C VAL A 126 19.23 34.43 -18.95
N ASP A 127 20.37 34.37 -19.62
CA ASP A 127 20.56 34.98 -20.92
C ASP A 127 20.05 34.03 -22.02
N LEU A 128 18.77 34.20 -22.39
CA LEU A 128 18.10 33.35 -23.36
C LEU A 128 18.72 33.45 -24.76
N ALA A 129 19.20 34.63 -25.14
CA ALA A 129 19.82 34.82 -26.47
C ALA A 129 21.10 33.99 -26.58
N LYS A 130 21.90 34.01 -25.51
CA LYS A 130 23.14 33.23 -25.44
C LYS A 130 22.87 31.75 -25.29
N LEU A 131 21.87 31.35 -24.46
CA LEU A 131 21.46 29.97 -24.30
C LEU A 131 20.95 29.37 -25.62
N GLY A 132 20.06 30.09 -26.31
CA GLY A 132 19.55 29.65 -27.61
C GLY A 132 20.64 29.55 -28.69
N LYS A 133 21.58 30.50 -28.72
CA LYS A 133 22.71 30.45 -29.63
C LYS A 133 23.61 29.24 -29.39
N ASN A 134 23.87 28.92 -28.11
CA ASN A 134 24.72 27.80 -27.74
C ASN A 134 24.05 26.45 -28.03
N LEU A 135 22.74 26.35 -27.89
CA LEU A 135 21.99 25.13 -28.22
C LEU A 135 21.56 25.03 -29.68
N GLY A 136 21.66 26.13 -30.44
CA GLY A 136 21.26 26.17 -31.84
C GLY A 136 19.77 26.32 -32.09
N CYS A 137 19.00 26.79 -31.13
CA CYS A 137 17.55 26.99 -31.22
C CYS A 137 17.14 28.36 -30.67
N GLU A 138 15.94 28.80 -30.97
CA GLU A 138 15.36 30.01 -30.40
C GLU A 138 14.78 29.72 -29.00
N ALA A 139 15.08 30.53 -27.98
CA ALA A 139 14.59 30.39 -26.63
C ALA A 139 13.60 31.52 -26.29
N VAL A 140 12.55 31.21 -25.55
CA VAL A 140 11.46 32.12 -25.12
C VAL A 140 11.18 31.94 -23.64
N GLU A 141 10.99 33.05 -22.93
CA GLU A 141 10.51 33.04 -21.54
C GLU A 141 9.02 32.80 -21.48
N ILE A 142 8.62 31.88 -20.58
CA ILE A 142 7.20 31.66 -20.33
C ILE A 142 6.94 31.50 -18.82
N SER A 143 5.70 31.84 -18.41
CA SER A 143 5.12 31.34 -17.17
C SER A 143 3.78 30.68 -17.51
N ALA A 144 3.79 29.37 -17.57
CA ALA A 144 2.59 28.59 -17.89
C ALA A 144 1.46 28.84 -16.87
N LEU A 145 1.81 29.11 -15.62
CA LEU A 145 0.85 29.40 -14.55
C LEU A 145 0.21 30.78 -14.69
N LYS A 146 1.01 31.80 -15.03
CA LYS A 146 0.52 33.20 -15.20
C LYS A 146 0.03 33.51 -16.61
N GLY A 147 0.30 32.64 -17.57
CA GLY A 147 -0.10 32.80 -18.95
C GLY A 147 0.79 33.75 -19.76
N THR A 148 1.94 34.19 -19.22
CA THR A 148 2.87 35.10 -19.92
C THR A 148 3.77 34.36 -20.90
N GLY A 149 4.08 34.95 -22.05
CA GLY A 149 5.00 34.38 -23.07
C GLY A 149 4.44 33.23 -23.91
N ILE A 150 3.28 32.65 -23.50
CA ILE A 150 2.72 31.45 -24.15
C ILE A 150 2.36 31.69 -25.61
N LYS A 151 1.74 32.82 -25.91
CA LYS A 151 1.32 33.19 -27.26
C LYS A 151 2.52 33.41 -28.19
N GLU A 152 3.55 34.05 -27.68
CA GLU A 152 4.81 34.27 -28.41
C GLU A 152 5.49 32.93 -28.75
N ALA A 153 5.62 32.01 -27.78
CA ALA A 153 6.18 30.70 -28.01
C ALA A 153 5.40 29.90 -29.06
N ALA A 154 4.06 29.98 -29.04
CA ALA A 154 3.21 29.31 -30.02
C ALA A 154 3.38 29.89 -31.43
N GLU A 155 3.33 31.22 -31.56
CA GLU A 155 3.49 31.89 -32.87
C GLU A 155 4.87 31.64 -33.48
N LYS A 156 5.94 31.63 -32.68
CA LYS A 156 7.28 31.27 -33.13
C LYS A 156 7.37 29.81 -33.57
N ALA A 157 6.74 28.88 -32.84
CA ALA A 157 6.68 27.47 -33.20
C ALA A 157 5.94 27.24 -34.55
N VAL A 158 4.84 27.97 -34.78
CA VAL A 158 4.10 27.91 -36.05
C VAL A 158 4.95 28.42 -37.18
N LYS A 159 5.59 29.60 -37.03
CA LYS A 159 6.51 30.16 -38.06
C LYS A 159 7.66 29.23 -38.37
N LEU A 160 8.23 28.60 -37.34
CA LEU A 160 9.32 27.64 -37.51
C LEU A 160 8.86 26.40 -38.28
N ALA A 161 7.69 25.88 -37.97
CA ALA A 161 7.07 24.76 -38.67
C ALA A 161 6.76 25.09 -40.15
N GLU A 162 6.30 26.30 -40.45
CA GLU A 162 6.05 26.76 -41.82
C GLU A 162 7.32 26.89 -42.62
N SER A 163 8.39 27.44 -42.00
CA SER A 163 9.66 27.67 -42.67
C SER A 163 10.47 26.42 -42.94
N LYS A 164 10.17 25.31 -42.22
CA LYS A 164 10.92 24.05 -42.21
C LYS A 164 12.42 24.22 -42.00
N LYS A 165 12.83 25.33 -41.39
CA LYS A 165 14.23 25.62 -41.11
C LYS A 165 14.69 24.71 -39.96
N LEU A 166 15.64 23.84 -40.27
CA LEU A 166 16.29 23.00 -39.27
C LEU A 166 17.18 23.81 -38.33
N ASN A 167 17.21 23.39 -37.09
CA ASN A 167 18.12 23.95 -36.10
C ASN A 167 19.52 23.44 -36.36
N THR A 168 20.52 24.27 -36.08
CA THR A 168 21.91 23.86 -36.16
C THR A 168 22.31 23.14 -34.89
N ILE A 169 22.79 21.88 -34.99
CA ILE A 169 23.36 21.18 -33.84
C ILE A 169 24.63 21.87 -33.43
N ALA A 170 24.58 22.57 -32.30
CA ALA A 170 25.72 23.38 -31.82
C ALA A 170 26.65 22.62 -30.87
N HIS A 171 26.17 21.52 -30.26
CA HIS A 171 26.96 20.74 -29.31
C HIS A 171 27.97 19.83 -30.02
N LYS A 172 29.21 19.86 -29.53
CA LYS A 172 30.28 18.96 -29.93
C LYS A 172 30.80 18.27 -28.67
N PHE A 173 31.04 16.98 -28.80
CA PHE A 173 31.73 16.18 -27.79
C PHE A 173 33.25 16.24 -27.96
N ASP A 174 33.98 15.50 -27.15
CA ASP A 174 35.43 15.34 -27.36
C ASP A 174 35.74 14.89 -28.79
N ASP A 175 36.85 15.35 -29.37
CA ASP A 175 37.20 15.09 -30.76
C ASP A 175 37.26 13.61 -31.11
N LYS A 176 37.59 12.71 -30.15
CA LYS A 176 37.63 11.27 -30.34
C LYS A 176 36.24 10.65 -30.36
N VAL A 177 35.35 11.16 -29.52
CA VAL A 177 33.94 10.76 -29.52
C VAL A 177 33.25 11.22 -30.80
N GLU A 178 33.53 12.44 -31.26
CA GLU A 178 33.03 12.96 -32.56
C GLU A 178 33.55 12.13 -33.74
N ALA A 179 34.81 11.74 -33.74
CA ALA A 179 35.38 10.86 -34.79
C ALA A 179 34.67 9.49 -34.83
N ALA A 180 34.37 8.91 -33.67
CA ALA A 180 33.59 7.65 -33.59
C ALA A 180 32.15 7.85 -34.06
N ILE A 181 31.49 8.96 -33.70
CA ILE A 181 30.13 9.27 -34.16
C ILE A 181 30.12 9.38 -35.69
N SER A 182 31.06 10.14 -36.28
CA SER A 182 31.15 10.30 -37.74
C SER A 182 31.42 8.96 -38.45
N ALA A 183 32.29 8.12 -37.90
CA ALA A 183 32.55 6.79 -38.44
C ALA A 183 31.31 5.88 -38.44
N VAL A 184 30.46 6.02 -37.42
CA VAL A 184 29.18 5.29 -37.34
C VAL A 184 28.14 5.90 -38.28
N GLU A 185 28.08 7.25 -38.42
CA GLU A 185 27.19 7.94 -39.37
C GLU A 185 27.45 7.49 -40.82
N ASP A 186 28.71 7.31 -41.20
CA ASP A 186 29.09 6.82 -42.52
C ASP A 186 28.66 5.35 -42.76
N LYS A 187 28.54 4.56 -41.71
CA LYS A 187 28.06 3.16 -41.80
C LYS A 187 26.53 3.04 -41.86
N LEU A 188 25.80 4.12 -41.57
CA LEU A 188 24.32 4.11 -41.57
C LEU A 188 23.81 4.11 -43.03
N GLY A 189 22.83 3.25 -43.31
CA GLY A 189 22.22 3.11 -44.63
C GLY A 189 21.30 4.28 -45.03
N LEU A 190 20.82 4.25 -46.28
CA LEU A 190 19.87 5.23 -46.84
C LEU A 190 18.44 5.10 -46.27
N ASP A 191 18.20 4.13 -45.46
CA ASP A 191 16.92 3.92 -44.74
C ASP A 191 16.71 4.86 -43.54
N ILE A 192 17.78 5.55 -43.12
CA ILE A 192 17.76 6.57 -42.09
C ILE A 192 17.87 7.95 -42.73
N VAL A 193 16.98 8.84 -42.34
CA VAL A 193 16.97 10.22 -42.85
C VAL A 193 18.24 10.93 -42.40
N GLU A 194 18.87 11.72 -43.30
CA GLU A 194 20.18 12.36 -43.09
C GLU A 194 20.23 13.13 -41.78
N GLU A 195 19.17 13.87 -41.46
CA GLU A 195 19.10 14.71 -40.27
C GLU A 195 19.02 13.91 -38.95
N GLN A 196 18.72 12.60 -39.01
CA GLN A 196 18.62 11.72 -37.86
C GLN A 196 19.88 10.84 -37.68
N LYS A 197 20.78 10.78 -38.64
CA LYS A 197 21.96 9.91 -38.60
C LYS A 197 22.76 10.09 -37.32
N ARG A 198 23.00 11.32 -36.89
CA ARG A 198 23.72 11.63 -35.66
C ARG A 198 23.03 11.02 -34.42
N PHE A 199 21.73 11.16 -34.30
CA PHE A 199 20.98 10.56 -33.21
C PHE A 199 21.11 9.03 -33.18
N PHE A 200 20.95 8.39 -34.35
CA PHE A 200 21.10 6.94 -34.46
C PHE A 200 22.53 6.48 -34.18
N ALA A 201 23.54 7.20 -34.65
CA ALA A 201 24.95 6.89 -34.40
C ALA A 201 25.27 6.94 -32.90
N ILE A 202 24.84 8.01 -32.20
CA ILE A 202 25.04 8.15 -30.75
C ILE A 202 24.32 7.01 -30.01
N LYS A 203 23.07 6.69 -30.38
CA LYS A 203 22.33 5.60 -29.74
C LYS A 203 22.92 4.20 -29.95
N LEU A 204 23.55 3.97 -31.11
CA LEU A 204 24.27 2.73 -31.34
C LEU A 204 25.54 2.63 -30.48
N LEU A 205 26.27 3.75 -30.33
CA LEU A 205 27.43 3.82 -29.43
C LEU A 205 27.02 3.67 -27.95
N GLU A 206 25.88 4.24 -27.53
CA GLU A 206 25.29 4.02 -26.19
C GLU A 206 24.77 2.57 -25.97
N LYS A 207 24.96 1.66 -26.93
CA LYS A 207 24.48 0.27 -26.90
C LYS A 207 22.97 0.12 -26.72
N ASP A 208 22.15 1.11 -27.15
CA ASP A 208 20.68 1.06 -27.05
C ASP A 208 20.12 -0.02 -28.00
N ASP A 209 19.82 -1.21 -27.42
CA ASP A 209 19.26 -2.32 -28.20
C ASP A 209 17.87 -2.02 -28.77
N LYS A 210 17.15 -1.04 -28.22
CA LYS A 210 15.80 -0.70 -28.69
C LYS A 210 15.84 0.18 -29.93
N ILE A 211 16.93 0.89 -30.18
CA ILE A 211 17.10 1.64 -31.44
C ILE A 211 17.33 0.70 -32.62
N LYS A 212 17.99 -0.44 -32.39
CA LYS A 212 18.24 -1.46 -33.43
C LYS A 212 16.96 -2.01 -34.04
N VAL A 213 15.87 -2.01 -33.27
CA VAL A 213 14.55 -2.49 -33.75
C VAL A 213 13.90 -1.52 -34.74
N LEU A 214 14.25 -0.24 -34.70
CA LEU A 214 13.75 0.79 -35.61
C LEU A 214 14.52 0.83 -36.93
N MET A 215 15.64 0.10 -37.04
CA MET A 215 16.50 0.05 -38.20
C MET A 215 16.24 -1.21 -39.04
N LYS A 216 16.28 -1.10 -40.35
CA LYS A 216 16.22 -2.25 -41.26
C LYS A 216 17.55 -3.00 -41.30
N ASN A 217 18.63 -2.26 -41.36
CA ASN A 217 20.00 -2.79 -41.34
C ASN A 217 20.76 -2.14 -40.18
N VAL A 218 21.25 -2.98 -39.25
CA VAL A 218 22.05 -2.55 -38.12
C VAL A 218 23.54 -2.71 -38.47
N PRO A 219 24.33 -1.62 -38.56
CA PRO A 219 25.76 -1.70 -38.80
C PRO A 219 26.48 -2.31 -37.59
N ASP A 220 27.60 -2.97 -37.87
CA ASP A 220 28.52 -3.38 -36.80
C ASP A 220 29.38 -2.19 -36.37
N VAL A 221 29.22 -1.84 -35.09
CA VAL A 221 29.89 -0.71 -34.41
C VAL A 221 30.80 -1.19 -33.26
N SER A 222 31.07 -2.48 -33.20
CA SER A 222 31.84 -3.06 -32.09
C SER A 222 33.26 -2.50 -32.00
N ALA A 223 33.90 -2.22 -33.15
CA ALA A 223 35.25 -1.68 -33.19
C ALA A 223 35.34 -0.24 -32.63
N GLU A 224 34.38 0.61 -32.97
CA GLU A 224 34.27 1.97 -32.45
C GLU A 224 34.01 1.99 -30.93
N ILE A 225 33.15 1.08 -30.47
CA ILE A 225 32.85 0.92 -29.03
C ILE A 225 34.12 0.48 -28.29
N GLU A 226 34.80 -0.58 -28.74
CA GLU A 226 36.04 -1.04 -28.11
C GLU A 226 37.14 0.01 -28.07
N THR A 227 37.21 0.84 -29.11
CA THR A 227 38.20 1.92 -29.17
C THR A 227 37.92 2.98 -28.11
N LEU A 228 36.67 3.42 -28.01
CA LEU A 228 36.25 4.39 -26.98
C LEU A 228 36.42 3.86 -25.57
N GLU A 229 36.00 2.63 -25.32
CA GLU A 229 36.09 2.02 -23.99
C GLU A 229 37.52 1.83 -23.51
N LYS A 230 38.42 1.49 -24.41
CA LYS A 230 39.86 1.40 -24.10
C LYS A 230 40.51 2.78 -23.86
N GLU A 231 40.04 3.82 -24.51
CA GLU A 231 40.61 5.14 -24.42
C GLU A 231 40.16 5.89 -23.18
N PHE A 232 38.91 5.78 -22.81
CA PHE A 232 38.31 6.47 -21.66
C PHE A 232 38.24 5.62 -20.40
N ASP A 233 38.60 4.33 -20.48
CA ASP A 233 38.52 3.34 -19.36
C ASP A 233 37.14 3.31 -18.69
N ASP A 234 36.07 3.46 -19.51
CA ASP A 234 34.68 3.46 -19.08
C ASP A 234 33.77 2.90 -20.18
N ASP A 235 32.53 2.56 -19.84
CA ASP A 235 31.56 2.12 -20.85
C ASP A 235 31.09 3.30 -21.73
N THR A 236 30.73 3.02 -22.99
CA THR A 236 30.37 4.07 -23.95
C THR A 236 29.10 4.82 -23.59
N GLU A 237 28.14 4.23 -22.84
CA GLU A 237 26.94 4.92 -22.33
C GLU A 237 27.35 5.99 -21.30
N SER A 238 28.24 5.64 -20.39
CA SER A 238 28.79 6.56 -19.40
C SER A 238 29.63 7.68 -20.04
N ILE A 239 30.46 7.35 -21.01
CA ILE A 239 31.29 8.32 -21.76
C ILE A 239 30.40 9.40 -22.40
N ILE A 240 29.42 9.00 -23.21
CA ILE A 240 28.52 9.93 -23.90
C ILE A 240 27.67 10.74 -22.91
N THR A 241 27.21 10.11 -21.84
CA THR A 241 26.47 10.81 -20.79
C THR A 241 27.31 11.88 -20.10
N ASN A 242 28.57 11.57 -19.79
CA ASN A 242 29.50 12.50 -19.17
C ASN A 242 29.83 13.68 -20.14
N GLU A 243 30.04 13.40 -21.40
CA GLU A 243 30.25 14.41 -22.43
C GLU A 243 29.07 15.38 -22.55
N ARG A 244 27.82 14.87 -22.52
CA ARG A 244 26.63 15.73 -22.50
C ARG A 244 26.60 16.65 -21.27
N TYR A 245 26.90 16.13 -20.07
CA TYR A 245 26.92 16.95 -18.88
C TYR A 245 28.07 17.98 -18.88
N THR A 246 29.22 17.62 -19.41
CA THR A 246 30.34 18.53 -19.58
C THR A 246 29.96 19.69 -20.51
N TYR A 247 29.31 19.40 -21.61
CA TYR A 247 28.81 20.41 -22.53
C TYR A 247 27.73 21.29 -21.87
N ILE A 248 26.75 20.72 -21.21
CA ILE A 248 25.68 21.44 -20.52
C ILE A 248 26.24 22.37 -19.44
N SER A 249 27.18 21.90 -18.62
CA SER A 249 27.85 22.70 -17.60
C SER A 249 28.61 23.89 -18.18
N SER A 250 29.26 23.69 -19.35
CA SER A 250 29.96 24.77 -20.06
C SER A 250 29.00 25.87 -20.53
N ILE A 251 27.81 25.51 -21.01
CA ILE A 251 26.77 26.46 -21.44
C ILE A 251 26.22 27.24 -20.26
N ILE A 252 25.85 26.53 -19.19
CA ILE A 252 25.20 27.13 -18.03
C ILE A 252 26.11 28.12 -17.33
N SER A 253 27.39 27.81 -17.17
CA SER A 253 28.37 28.71 -16.56
C SER A 253 28.44 30.07 -17.28
N GLY A 254 28.12 30.12 -18.57
CA GLY A 254 28.13 31.33 -19.38
C GLY A 254 26.78 32.03 -19.54
N CYS A 255 25.65 31.38 -19.28
CA CYS A 255 24.29 31.88 -19.57
C CYS A 255 23.43 32.09 -18.35
N PHE A 256 23.77 31.50 -17.19
CA PHE A 256 22.96 31.49 -16.01
C PHE A 256 23.64 32.19 -14.85
N ALA A 257 23.06 33.27 -14.34
CA ALA A 257 23.54 33.99 -13.19
C ALA A 257 22.66 33.75 -11.98
N LYS A 258 23.09 32.89 -11.06
CA LYS A 258 22.47 32.74 -9.74
C LYS A 258 22.88 33.88 -8.81
N LYS A 259 21.93 34.61 -8.29
CA LYS A 259 22.21 35.71 -7.33
C LYS A 259 22.75 35.18 -6.00
N SER A 260 22.55 33.91 -5.69
CA SER A 260 22.87 33.28 -4.41
C SER A 260 23.76 32.04 -4.56
N GLU A 261 25.02 32.22 -5.01
CA GLU A 261 25.98 31.09 -5.02
C GLU A 261 26.47 30.61 -3.64
N LYS A 262 26.10 31.26 -2.53
CA LYS A 262 26.66 30.98 -1.20
C LYS A 262 25.71 30.71 -0.08
N LYS A 263 24.39 30.69 -0.29
CA LYS A 263 23.45 30.29 0.76
C LYS A 263 22.68 29.05 0.34
N LEU A 264 23.04 27.90 0.96
CA LEU A 264 22.20 26.69 0.90
C LEU A 264 20.77 27.07 1.19
N SER A 265 19.85 26.67 0.34
CA SER A 265 18.42 26.85 0.60
C SER A 265 18.04 26.17 1.93
N THR A 266 16.94 26.57 2.52
CA THR A 266 16.45 25.90 3.74
C THR A 266 16.22 24.41 3.46
N SER A 267 15.73 24.07 2.27
CA SER A 267 15.57 22.69 1.81
C SER A 267 16.90 21.94 1.78
N ASP A 268 17.97 22.54 1.22
CA ASP A 268 19.29 21.89 1.14
C ASP A 268 19.88 21.63 2.52
N LYS A 269 19.64 22.53 3.48
CA LYS A 269 20.11 22.35 4.86
C LYS A 269 19.38 21.20 5.55
N ILE A 270 18.06 21.09 5.35
CA ILE A 270 17.24 20.00 5.88
C ILE A 270 17.67 18.70 5.20
N ASP A 271 17.84 18.69 3.88
CA ASP A 271 18.26 17.51 3.12
C ASP A 271 19.61 16.98 3.58
N ARG A 272 20.58 17.87 3.89
CA ARG A 272 21.88 17.44 4.42
C ARG A 272 21.78 16.62 5.70
N ILE A 273 20.76 16.86 6.53
CA ILE A 273 20.49 16.12 7.76
C ILE A 273 19.65 14.88 7.46
N VAL A 274 18.54 15.06 6.78
CA VAL A 274 17.53 14.03 6.55
C VAL A 274 18.03 12.94 5.58
N THR A 275 18.86 13.29 4.59
CA THR A 275 19.45 12.32 3.65
C THR A 275 20.82 11.82 4.06
N ASN A 276 21.29 12.17 5.26
CA ASN A 276 22.58 11.70 5.79
C ASN A 276 22.58 10.18 5.94
N ARG A 277 23.65 9.53 5.49
CA ARG A 277 23.79 8.07 5.45
C ARG A 277 23.51 7.36 6.78
N PHE A 278 23.84 7.98 7.91
CA PHE A 278 23.66 7.40 9.25
C PHE A 278 22.42 7.92 9.97
N LEU A 279 22.04 9.19 9.77
CA LEU A 279 20.93 9.83 10.47
C LEU A 279 19.59 9.60 9.78
N ALA A 280 19.56 9.30 8.50
CA ALA A 280 18.34 9.17 7.73
C ALA A 280 17.39 8.09 8.26
N LEU A 281 17.90 6.89 8.56
CA LEU A 281 17.10 5.78 9.09
C LEU A 281 16.58 6.05 10.51
N PRO A 282 17.39 6.51 11.47
CA PRO A 282 16.90 6.91 12.79
C PRO A 282 15.85 8.03 12.75
N ILE A 283 16.07 9.08 11.95
CA ILE A 283 15.10 10.18 11.79
C ILE A 283 13.79 9.63 11.22
N PHE A 284 13.88 8.79 10.18
CA PHE A 284 12.73 8.14 9.62
C PHE A 284 11.98 7.29 10.65
N ALA A 285 12.68 6.48 11.43
CA ALA A 285 12.09 5.65 12.49
C ALA A 285 11.34 6.51 13.52
N VAL A 286 11.91 7.64 13.94
CA VAL A 286 11.27 8.57 14.88
C VAL A 286 10.03 9.23 14.27
N VAL A 287 10.11 9.71 13.02
CA VAL A 287 8.96 10.32 12.34
C VAL A 287 7.81 9.31 12.20
N MET A 288 8.13 8.08 11.79
CA MET A 288 7.10 7.04 11.65
C MET A 288 6.55 6.59 13.00
N PHE A 289 7.41 6.48 14.03
CA PHE A 289 6.93 6.20 15.38
C PHE A 289 5.91 7.25 15.86
N ILE A 290 6.19 8.53 15.66
CA ILE A 290 5.26 9.61 16.02
C ILE A 290 3.94 9.45 15.23
N VAL A 291 4.03 9.22 13.92
CA VAL A 291 2.84 9.04 13.08
C VAL A 291 1.99 7.87 13.56
N TYR A 292 2.60 6.71 13.82
CA TYR A 292 1.87 5.53 14.29
C TYR A 292 1.37 5.70 15.72
N TYR A 293 2.18 6.24 16.62
CA TYR A 293 1.79 6.49 18.00
C TYR A 293 0.53 7.37 18.07
N VAL A 294 0.50 8.46 17.30
CA VAL A 294 -0.68 9.33 17.28
C VAL A 294 -1.87 8.69 16.56
N SER A 295 -1.61 7.96 15.45
CA SER A 295 -2.70 7.41 14.64
C SER A 295 -3.26 6.09 15.16
N VAL A 296 -2.48 5.33 15.93
CA VAL A 296 -2.87 3.98 16.36
C VAL A 296 -3.05 3.90 17.88
N THR A 297 -2.22 4.59 18.67
CA THR A 297 -2.20 4.42 20.13
C THR A 297 -2.91 5.52 20.90
N THR A 298 -3.12 6.72 20.33
CA THR A 298 -3.74 7.83 21.05
C THR A 298 -5.03 8.29 20.37
N VAL A 299 -4.95 9.28 19.48
CA VAL A 299 -6.12 9.87 18.81
C VAL A 299 -6.87 8.82 17.98
N GLY A 300 -6.12 7.92 17.34
CA GLY A 300 -6.74 6.87 16.51
C GLY A 300 -7.52 5.87 17.34
N THR A 301 -6.97 5.35 18.44
CA THR A 301 -7.65 4.41 19.34
C THR A 301 -8.90 5.06 19.93
N TRP A 302 -8.76 6.21 20.59
CA TRP A 302 -9.90 6.93 21.13
C TRP A 302 -11.05 7.15 20.12
N ALA A 303 -10.71 7.49 18.88
CA ALA A 303 -11.71 7.71 17.84
C ALA A 303 -12.32 6.40 17.30
N THR A 304 -11.56 5.31 17.37
CA THR A 304 -12.01 3.96 16.98
C THR A 304 -12.90 3.35 18.04
N ASP A 305 -12.54 3.46 19.31
CA ASP A 305 -13.34 2.98 20.45
C ASP A 305 -14.67 3.73 20.50
N TRP A 306 -14.65 5.06 20.37
CA TRP A 306 -15.89 5.82 20.20
C TRP A 306 -16.75 5.35 19.01
N ALA A 307 -16.15 4.93 17.91
CA ALA A 307 -16.91 4.46 16.76
C ALA A 307 -17.40 3.01 16.95
N ASN A 308 -16.58 2.12 17.52
CA ASN A 308 -16.93 0.71 17.72
C ASN A 308 -17.93 0.56 18.87
N ASP A 309 -17.56 1.05 20.04
CA ASP A 309 -18.35 0.80 21.27
C ASP A 309 -19.50 1.81 21.40
N GLY A 310 -19.27 3.05 20.93
CA GLY A 310 -20.29 4.09 20.92
C GLY A 310 -21.26 3.98 19.74
N VAL A 311 -20.80 4.16 18.51
CA VAL A 311 -21.70 4.28 17.35
C VAL A 311 -22.22 2.94 16.88
N PHE A 312 -21.35 1.92 16.85
CA PHE A 312 -21.66 0.56 16.37
C PHE A 312 -21.77 -0.48 17.50
N GLY A 313 -21.59 -0.09 18.75
CA GLY A 313 -21.82 -0.86 19.96
C GLY A 313 -23.04 -0.33 20.74
N ASP A 314 -22.95 -0.31 22.06
CA ASP A 314 -24.06 -0.01 22.97
C ASP A 314 -24.43 1.46 23.00
N GLY A 315 -23.45 2.37 22.86
CA GLY A 315 -23.68 3.81 22.87
C GLY A 315 -22.56 4.60 23.54
N TRP A 316 -22.79 5.90 23.73
CA TRP A 316 -21.81 6.80 24.37
C TRP A 316 -22.45 7.93 25.12
N HIS A 317 -21.73 8.46 26.12
CA HIS A 317 -22.13 9.68 26.81
C HIS A 317 -21.80 10.92 25.97
N LEU A 318 -22.79 11.79 25.77
CA LEU A 318 -22.64 12.99 24.96
C LEU A 318 -21.54 13.89 25.55
N PHE A 319 -20.55 14.25 24.69
CA PHE A 319 -19.33 14.98 25.07
C PHE A 319 -18.46 14.32 26.15
N GLY A 320 -18.62 13.01 26.41
CA GLY A 320 -17.87 12.29 27.42
C GLY A 320 -18.27 12.67 28.87
N ILE A 321 -19.41 13.33 29.05
CA ILE A 321 -19.87 13.74 30.39
C ILE A 321 -20.52 12.53 31.09
N GLY A 322 -19.87 12.05 32.13
CA GLY A 322 -20.33 10.88 32.89
C GLY A 322 -19.63 9.57 32.57
N THR A 323 -18.86 9.51 31.49
CA THR A 323 -18.15 8.29 31.05
C THR A 323 -17.29 7.70 32.16
N SER A 324 -16.38 8.49 32.75
CA SER A 324 -15.49 7.96 33.80
C SER A 324 -16.24 7.50 35.09
N ALA A 325 -17.37 8.10 35.41
CA ALA A 325 -18.18 7.68 36.57
C ALA A 325 -18.94 6.39 36.25
N TYR A 326 -19.36 6.21 35.02
CA TYR A 326 -19.98 4.98 34.55
C TYR A 326 -18.97 3.84 34.46
N GLU A 327 -17.80 4.07 33.84
CA GLU A 327 -16.72 3.09 33.69
C GLU A 327 -16.28 2.54 35.05
N GLU A 328 -16.07 3.41 36.07
CA GLU A 328 -15.70 3.01 37.44
C GLU A 328 -16.71 2.04 38.05
N VAL A 329 -18.01 2.29 37.85
CA VAL A 329 -19.06 1.43 38.40
C VAL A 329 -19.28 0.18 37.55
N ALA A 330 -19.11 0.28 36.25
CA ALA A 330 -19.20 -0.86 35.33
C ALA A 330 -18.07 -1.87 35.57
N ASP A 331 -16.83 -1.39 35.76
CA ASP A 331 -15.67 -2.23 36.08
C ASP A 331 -15.88 -2.95 37.44
N GLU A 332 -16.32 -2.21 38.49
CA GLU A 332 -16.63 -2.81 39.78
C GLU A 332 -17.75 -3.88 39.70
N TYR A 333 -18.75 -3.64 38.84
CA TYR A 333 -19.81 -4.61 38.58
C TYR A 333 -19.27 -5.84 37.83
N GLY A 334 -18.42 -5.66 36.81
CA GLY A 334 -17.79 -6.75 36.05
C GLY A 334 -16.95 -7.67 36.94
N ASP A 335 -16.15 -7.10 37.86
CA ASP A 335 -15.39 -7.86 38.84
C ASP A 335 -16.33 -8.65 39.77
N SER A 336 -17.45 -8.03 40.19
CA SER A 336 -18.43 -8.69 41.06
C SER A 336 -19.16 -9.82 40.34
N ASP A 337 -19.50 -9.65 39.07
CA ASP A 337 -20.11 -10.67 38.24
C ASP A 337 -19.18 -11.87 38.03
N ALA A 338 -17.90 -11.63 37.73
CA ALA A 338 -16.88 -12.66 37.60
C ALA A 338 -16.71 -13.48 38.91
N ILE A 339 -16.71 -12.82 40.07
CA ILE A 339 -16.67 -13.47 41.40
C ILE A 339 -17.92 -14.33 41.65
N ILE A 340 -19.10 -13.82 41.31
CA ILE A 340 -20.37 -14.53 41.45
C ILE A 340 -20.44 -15.74 40.53
N GLY A 341 -20.04 -15.58 39.28
CA GLY A 341 -19.97 -16.66 38.30
C GLY A 341 -19.05 -17.79 38.78
N ALA A 342 -17.83 -17.46 39.18
CA ALA A 342 -16.88 -18.43 39.74
C ALA A 342 -17.42 -19.13 41.01
N TYR A 343 -18.16 -18.37 41.85
CA TYR A 343 -18.77 -18.97 43.03
C TYR A 343 -19.90 -19.94 42.65
N ILE A 344 -20.77 -19.60 41.72
CA ILE A 344 -21.83 -20.43 41.20
C ILE A 344 -21.26 -21.72 40.61
N ASP A 345 -20.21 -21.63 39.81
CA ASP A 345 -19.52 -22.77 39.23
C ASP A 345 -18.95 -23.72 40.32
N SER A 346 -18.47 -23.16 41.41
CA SER A 346 -17.97 -23.94 42.53
C SER A 346 -19.06 -24.76 43.26
N LEU A 347 -20.34 -24.42 43.08
CA LEU A 347 -21.50 -25.13 43.64
C LEU A 347 -21.92 -26.32 42.76
N GLY A 348 -21.43 -26.44 41.51
CA GLY A 348 -21.81 -27.50 40.55
C GLY A 348 -23.32 -27.52 40.30
N ASP A 349 -23.95 -28.73 40.21
CA ASP A 349 -25.37 -28.89 39.91
C ASP A 349 -26.37 -28.01 40.73
N LYS A 350 -25.91 -27.48 41.87
CA LYS A 350 -26.73 -26.57 42.68
C LYS A 350 -26.56 -25.10 42.23
N GLY A 351 -25.54 -24.84 41.48
CA GLY A 351 -25.29 -23.51 40.92
C GLY A 351 -26.18 -23.18 39.72
N GLU A 352 -26.59 -24.19 38.92
CA GLU A 352 -27.45 -24.02 37.77
C GLU A 352 -28.74 -23.24 38.05
N GLU A 353 -29.42 -23.53 39.18
CA GLU A 353 -30.66 -22.81 39.59
C GLU A 353 -30.40 -21.31 39.84
N TYR A 354 -29.19 -20.95 40.29
CA TYR A 354 -28.83 -19.56 40.49
C TYR A 354 -28.39 -18.90 39.21
N ALA A 355 -27.62 -19.61 38.37
CA ALA A 355 -27.19 -19.12 37.06
C ALA A 355 -28.39 -18.73 36.20
N ASP A 356 -29.36 -19.64 36.03
CA ASP A 356 -30.60 -19.38 35.29
C ASP A 356 -31.40 -18.18 35.81
N ALA A 357 -31.38 -17.96 37.13
CA ALA A 357 -32.17 -16.89 37.74
C ALA A 357 -31.53 -15.49 37.63
N ILE A 358 -30.23 -15.42 37.44
CA ILE A 358 -29.48 -14.13 37.31
C ILE A 358 -29.06 -13.86 35.84
N ASP A 359 -29.36 -14.75 34.92
CA ASP A 359 -29.05 -14.54 33.51
C ASP A 359 -29.89 -13.40 32.92
N THR A 360 -29.28 -12.26 32.73
CA THR A 360 -29.90 -11.05 32.16
C THR A 360 -30.23 -11.17 30.67
N GLU A 361 -29.68 -12.16 29.97
CA GLU A 361 -29.97 -12.45 28.57
C GLU A 361 -31.16 -13.38 28.34
N ALA A 362 -31.65 -14.00 29.38
CA ALA A 362 -32.80 -14.89 29.30
C ALA A 362 -34.09 -14.12 28.94
N ASP A 363 -34.92 -14.70 28.04
CA ASP A 363 -36.17 -14.08 27.59
C ASP A 363 -37.21 -13.84 28.74
N ASP A 364 -37.07 -14.53 29.84
CA ASP A 364 -37.92 -14.47 31.03
C ASP A 364 -37.22 -13.83 32.25
N TYR A 365 -36.14 -13.07 32.04
CA TYR A 365 -35.45 -12.39 33.12
C TYR A 365 -36.38 -11.48 33.92
N ASP A 366 -36.33 -11.61 35.25
CA ASP A 366 -37.07 -10.78 36.20
C ASP A 366 -36.12 -10.33 37.33
N SER A 367 -35.86 -9.05 37.39
CA SER A 367 -34.93 -8.43 38.36
C SER A 367 -35.31 -8.76 39.80
N ASP A 368 -36.63 -8.89 40.15
CA ASP A 368 -37.07 -9.28 41.50
C ASP A 368 -36.69 -10.73 41.81
N VAL A 369 -36.73 -11.60 40.83
CA VAL A 369 -36.33 -13.02 40.93
C VAL A 369 -34.80 -13.12 41.06
N ALA A 370 -34.04 -12.37 40.24
CA ALA A 370 -32.58 -12.32 40.30
C ALA A 370 -32.09 -11.82 41.65
N VAL A 371 -32.63 -10.72 42.16
CA VAL A 371 -32.29 -10.19 43.49
C VAL A 371 -32.67 -11.18 44.61
N ALA A 372 -33.79 -11.91 44.49
CA ALA A 372 -34.18 -12.94 45.47
C ALA A 372 -33.23 -14.15 45.39
N ALA A 373 -32.72 -14.52 44.21
CA ALA A 373 -31.73 -15.59 44.01
C ALA A 373 -30.38 -15.18 44.61
N LEU A 374 -29.93 -13.96 44.34
CA LEU A 374 -28.69 -13.41 44.91
C LEU A 374 -28.71 -13.36 46.45
N LYS A 375 -29.83 -12.95 47.06
CA LYS A 375 -30.02 -12.98 48.51
C LYS A 375 -30.00 -14.39 49.11
N LYS A 376 -30.47 -15.39 48.38
CA LYS A 376 -30.33 -16.78 48.78
C LYS A 376 -28.89 -17.26 48.63
N LEU A 377 -28.24 -16.91 47.55
CA LEU A 377 -26.86 -17.27 47.26
C LEU A 377 -25.89 -16.73 48.31
N GLU A 378 -26.09 -15.49 48.79
CA GLU A 378 -25.30 -14.88 49.87
C GLU A 378 -25.29 -15.71 51.14
N ASN A 379 -26.44 -16.34 51.47
CA ASN A 379 -26.58 -17.19 52.65
C ASN A 379 -25.91 -18.56 52.52
N THR A 380 -25.55 -18.98 51.31
CA THR A 380 -24.83 -20.24 51.05
C THR A 380 -23.33 -20.12 51.20
N VAL A 381 -22.74 -18.90 51.22
CA VAL A 381 -21.30 -18.64 51.23
C VAL A 381 -20.67 -19.12 52.54
N PRO A 382 -19.77 -20.13 52.54
CA PRO A 382 -19.10 -20.64 53.72
C PRO A 382 -18.13 -19.62 54.29
N ALA A 383 -18.03 -19.53 55.65
CA ALA A 383 -17.18 -18.53 56.32
C ALA A 383 -15.68 -18.68 56.09
N ASN A 384 -15.21 -19.81 55.56
CA ASN A 384 -13.81 -20.13 55.25
C ASN A 384 -13.60 -20.40 53.75
N LEU A 385 -14.41 -19.82 52.91
CA LEU A 385 -14.25 -19.90 51.44
C LEU A 385 -13.00 -19.13 51.00
N THR A 386 -12.25 -19.73 50.09
CA THR A 386 -11.26 -19.09 49.27
C THR A 386 -11.59 -19.49 47.83
N LEU A 387 -11.77 -18.55 46.96
CA LEU A 387 -12.22 -18.76 45.62
C LEU A 387 -11.25 -18.08 44.68
N ASP A 388 -10.82 -18.82 43.67
CA ASP A 388 -10.04 -18.24 42.55
C ASP A 388 -11.04 -17.88 41.45
N TYR A 389 -10.89 -16.68 40.89
CA TYR A 389 -11.70 -16.17 39.78
C TYR A 389 -10.82 -15.51 38.73
N ASP A 390 -11.25 -15.55 37.51
CA ASP A 390 -10.53 -15.00 36.39
C ASP A 390 -11.01 -13.59 36.07
N VAL A 391 -10.09 -12.63 36.03
CA VAL A 391 -10.31 -11.26 35.59
C VAL A 391 -9.75 -11.11 34.16
N GLU A 392 -10.63 -10.75 33.24
CA GLU A 392 -10.23 -10.48 31.86
C GLU A 392 -9.81 -9.01 31.70
N ASP A 393 -8.57 -8.75 31.30
CA ASP A 393 -8.09 -7.44 30.91
C ASP A 393 -8.35 -7.28 29.39
N GLU A 394 -9.39 -6.56 29.03
CA GLU A 394 -9.77 -6.33 27.63
C GLU A 394 -8.72 -5.53 26.84
N GLU A 395 -7.96 -4.63 27.48
CA GLU A 395 -6.92 -3.85 26.82
C GLU A 395 -5.72 -4.72 26.41
N ASN A 396 -5.31 -5.64 27.29
CA ASN A 396 -4.13 -6.49 27.07
C ASN A 396 -4.50 -7.89 26.56
N LEU A 397 -5.78 -8.20 26.44
CA LEU A 397 -6.30 -9.54 26.12
C LEU A 397 -5.64 -10.62 26.99
N SER A 398 -5.47 -10.34 28.26
CA SER A 398 -4.87 -11.23 29.24
C SER A 398 -5.87 -11.56 30.31
N VAL A 399 -5.87 -12.82 30.74
CA VAL A 399 -6.65 -13.30 31.87
C VAL A 399 -5.73 -13.44 33.07
N THR A 400 -6.07 -12.81 34.18
CA THR A 400 -5.33 -12.95 35.43
C THR A 400 -6.24 -13.61 36.45
N THR A 401 -5.78 -14.73 37.02
CA THR A 401 -6.52 -15.40 38.10
C THR A 401 -6.25 -14.68 39.42
N GLU A 402 -7.27 -14.14 40.02
CA GLU A 402 -7.24 -13.52 41.33
C GLU A 402 -7.93 -14.40 42.36
N THR A 403 -7.63 -14.18 43.63
CA THR A 403 -8.20 -14.97 44.74
C THR A 403 -9.00 -14.07 45.66
N THR A 404 -10.23 -14.45 45.95
CA THR A 404 -11.09 -13.74 46.89
C THR A 404 -11.48 -14.64 48.08
N ASP A 405 -11.91 -14.02 49.17
CA ASP A 405 -12.40 -14.72 50.34
C ASP A 405 -13.93 -14.66 50.48
N ALA A 406 -14.46 -15.31 51.50
CA ALA A 406 -15.91 -15.29 51.78
C ALA A 406 -16.47 -13.87 51.96
N ALA A 407 -15.69 -12.90 52.38
CA ALA A 407 -16.13 -11.53 52.55
C ALA A 407 -16.23 -10.84 51.19
N GLY A 408 -15.25 -11.05 50.28
CA GLY A 408 -15.27 -10.54 48.91
C GLY A 408 -16.45 -11.09 48.11
N VAL A 409 -16.74 -12.39 48.18
CA VAL A 409 -17.92 -12.98 47.51
C VAL A 409 -19.23 -12.36 48.01
N LYS A 410 -19.37 -12.11 49.31
CA LYS A 410 -20.58 -11.45 49.84
C LYS A 410 -20.66 -9.98 49.42
N GLU A 411 -19.55 -9.30 49.31
CA GLU A 411 -19.51 -7.91 48.83
C GLU A 411 -19.89 -7.82 47.38
N ALA A 412 -19.39 -8.70 46.52
CA ALA A 412 -19.79 -8.85 45.13
C ALA A 412 -21.29 -9.10 44.97
N ILE A 413 -21.84 -10.09 45.70
CA ILE A 413 -23.28 -10.36 45.68
C ILE A 413 -24.09 -9.13 46.14
N LYS A 414 -23.62 -8.41 47.12
CA LYS A 414 -24.32 -7.21 47.61
C LYS A 414 -24.29 -6.09 46.58
N GLN A 415 -23.17 -5.87 45.87
CA GLN A 415 -23.09 -4.90 44.78
C GLN A 415 -24.08 -5.21 43.64
N CYS A 416 -24.21 -6.46 43.25
CA CYS A 416 -25.18 -6.85 42.25
C CYS A 416 -26.62 -6.66 42.76
N ILE A 417 -26.90 -6.91 44.07
CA ILE A 417 -28.20 -6.65 44.66
C ILE A 417 -28.49 -5.12 44.67
N ASP A 418 -27.52 -4.30 45.00
CA ASP A 418 -27.67 -2.84 45.05
C ASP A 418 -27.91 -2.23 43.64
N ASN A 419 -27.56 -2.95 42.59
CA ASN A 419 -27.83 -2.64 41.17
C ASN A 419 -29.04 -3.39 40.59
N ASP A 420 -29.98 -3.82 41.45
CA ASP A 420 -31.21 -4.53 41.06
C ASP A 420 -30.99 -5.83 40.26
N GLY A 421 -29.84 -6.49 40.45
CA GLY A 421 -29.44 -7.74 39.77
C GLY A 421 -29.04 -7.60 38.33
N ALA A 422 -28.85 -6.41 37.79
CA ALA A 422 -28.46 -6.12 36.43
C ALA A 422 -27.26 -5.16 36.37
N ALA A 423 -26.62 -5.10 35.21
CA ALA A 423 -25.53 -4.13 34.95
C ALA A 423 -26.00 -2.68 35.13
N PRO A 424 -25.13 -1.77 35.59
CA PRO A 424 -25.50 -0.37 35.82
C PRO A 424 -25.95 0.31 34.50
N ASP A 425 -27.12 0.96 34.54
CA ASP A 425 -27.65 1.68 33.37
C ASP A 425 -26.81 2.95 33.07
N PRO A 426 -26.15 3.02 31.93
CA PRO A 426 -25.34 4.18 31.56
C PRO A 426 -26.12 5.49 31.52
N ALA A 427 -27.43 5.49 31.30
CA ALA A 427 -28.27 6.66 31.28
C ALA A 427 -28.36 7.39 32.64
N ASN A 428 -28.04 6.72 33.74
CA ASN A 428 -28.03 7.31 35.08
C ASN A 428 -26.81 8.22 35.33
N TYR A 429 -25.74 8.11 34.52
CA TYR A 429 -24.49 8.83 34.75
C TYR A 429 -24.34 10.07 33.87
N GLY A 430 -25.16 10.22 32.81
CA GLY A 430 -25.09 11.36 31.89
C GLY A 430 -26.12 11.32 30.78
N VAL A 431 -25.94 12.15 29.76
CA VAL A 431 -26.77 12.06 28.56
C VAL A 431 -26.26 10.94 27.66
N TRP A 432 -26.92 9.80 27.78
CA TRP A 432 -26.61 8.60 27.01
C TRP A 432 -27.19 8.70 25.58
N VAL A 433 -26.37 8.36 24.59
CA VAL A 433 -26.79 8.23 23.20
C VAL A 433 -26.60 6.78 22.80
N PRO A 434 -27.69 6.01 22.65
CA PRO A 434 -27.59 4.59 22.29
C PRO A 434 -26.99 4.41 20.89
N GLY A 435 -26.25 3.34 20.70
CA GLY A 435 -25.62 3.00 19.44
C GLY A 435 -26.64 2.61 18.35
N ILE A 436 -26.16 2.50 17.12
CA ILE A 436 -26.99 2.12 15.97
C ILE A 436 -27.60 0.73 16.16
N PRO A 437 -26.87 -0.30 16.64
CA PRO A 437 -27.45 -1.62 16.91
C PRO A 437 -28.64 -1.53 17.88
N VAL A 438 -28.48 -0.92 19.03
CA VAL A 438 -29.50 -0.80 20.07
C VAL A 438 -30.76 -0.07 19.56
N LEU A 439 -30.57 1.02 18.78
CA LEU A 439 -31.70 1.73 18.17
C LEU A 439 -32.45 0.89 17.13
N LEU A 440 -31.71 0.10 16.35
CA LEU A 440 -32.30 -0.77 15.36
C LEU A 440 -33.01 -1.95 16.02
N GLU A 441 -32.42 -2.54 17.06
CA GLU A 441 -32.99 -3.63 17.85
C GLU A 441 -34.32 -3.22 18.43
N SER A 442 -34.37 -2.12 19.20
CA SER A 442 -35.60 -1.56 19.75
C SER A 442 -36.65 -1.28 18.68
N GLY A 443 -36.23 -0.82 17.50
CA GLY A 443 -37.12 -0.58 16.36
C GLY A 443 -37.68 -1.87 15.74
N LEU A 444 -36.87 -2.93 15.65
CA LEU A 444 -37.25 -4.23 15.12
C LEU A 444 -38.21 -4.96 16.10
N ASP A 445 -37.94 -4.86 17.38
CA ASP A 445 -38.80 -5.41 18.45
C ASP A 445 -40.18 -4.72 18.47
N ALA A 446 -40.23 -3.40 18.34
CA ALA A 446 -41.47 -2.64 18.25
C ALA A 446 -42.38 -3.03 17.06
N ILE A 447 -41.79 -3.56 15.97
CA ILE A 447 -42.49 -4.01 14.77
C ILE A 447 -42.85 -5.51 14.88
N GLY A 448 -42.32 -6.25 15.88
CA GLY A 448 -42.49 -7.68 16.02
C GLY A 448 -41.73 -8.46 14.94
N CYS A 449 -40.46 -8.11 14.71
CA CYS A 449 -39.62 -8.75 13.70
C CYS A 449 -39.32 -10.20 14.11
N VAL A 450 -39.22 -11.10 13.14
CA VAL A 450 -38.85 -12.50 13.40
C VAL A 450 -37.34 -12.61 13.66
N ASP A 451 -36.96 -13.52 14.58
CA ASP A 451 -35.56 -13.59 15.10
C ASP A 451 -34.49 -13.76 14.03
N TRP A 452 -34.71 -14.62 13.05
CA TRP A 452 -33.73 -14.78 11.96
C TRP A 452 -33.49 -13.49 11.13
N LEU A 453 -34.49 -12.61 11.01
CA LEU A 453 -34.33 -11.33 10.31
C LEU A 453 -33.71 -10.28 11.21
N LYS A 454 -34.00 -10.34 12.52
CA LYS A 454 -33.31 -9.52 13.53
C LYS A 454 -31.82 -9.83 13.51
N GLY A 455 -31.42 -11.09 13.64
CA GLY A 455 -30.03 -11.54 13.56
C GLY A 455 -29.35 -11.18 12.23
N LEU A 456 -30.03 -11.33 11.08
CA LEU A 456 -29.46 -10.91 9.80
C LEU A 456 -29.17 -9.41 9.77
N ILE A 457 -30.04 -8.58 10.33
CA ILE A 457 -29.85 -7.11 10.31
C ILE A 457 -28.78 -6.70 11.32
N LEU A 458 -28.84 -7.18 12.55
CA LEU A 458 -27.93 -6.79 13.63
C LEU A 458 -26.56 -7.44 13.43
N ASP A 459 -26.46 -8.76 13.44
CA ASP A 459 -25.19 -9.49 13.43
C ASP A 459 -24.61 -9.61 12.02
N GLY A 460 -25.46 -9.83 11.01
CA GLY A 460 -25.00 -9.96 9.63
C GLY A 460 -24.65 -8.64 8.95
N ILE A 461 -25.44 -7.59 9.12
CA ILE A 461 -25.25 -6.31 8.42
C ILE A 461 -24.61 -5.28 9.31
N VAL A 462 -25.21 -4.97 10.48
CA VAL A 462 -24.77 -3.85 11.31
C VAL A 462 -23.43 -4.15 11.97
N ALA A 463 -23.29 -5.29 12.63
CA ALA A 463 -22.04 -5.73 13.23
C ALA A 463 -20.93 -5.86 12.16
N GLY A 464 -21.24 -6.49 11.01
CA GLY A 464 -20.27 -6.66 9.92
C GLY A 464 -19.84 -5.35 9.27
N VAL A 465 -20.73 -4.37 9.12
CA VAL A 465 -20.40 -3.02 8.61
C VAL A 465 -19.71 -2.20 9.70
N GLY A 466 -20.17 -2.31 10.95
CA GLY A 466 -19.64 -1.64 12.13
C GLY A 466 -18.17 -1.97 12.34
N ALA A 467 -17.82 -3.25 12.35
CA ALA A 467 -16.45 -3.72 12.48
C ALA A 467 -15.48 -3.11 11.45
N VAL A 468 -15.97 -2.70 10.29
CA VAL A 468 -15.15 -2.05 9.27
C VAL A 468 -15.18 -0.53 9.35
N LEU A 469 -16.35 0.06 9.62
CA LEU A 469 -16.49 1.51 9.73
C LEU A 469 -15.91 2.05 11.04
N GLY A 470 -15.88 1.24 12.08
CA GLY A 470 -15.20 1.54 13.34
C GLY A 470 -13.73 1.92 13.17
N PHE A 471 -13.02 1.28 12.23
CA PHE A 471 -11.61 1.62 11.93
C PHE A 471 -11.43 2.85 11.03
N VAL A 472 -12.50 3.41 10.46
CA VAL A 472 -12.39 4.59 9.57
C VAL A 472 -11.78 5.79 10.27
N PRO A 473 -12.14 6.17 11.51
CA PRO A 473 -11.53 7.31 12.18
C PRO A 473 -10.01 7.20 12.30
N GLN A 474 -9.50 6.08 12.78
CA GLN A 474 -8.08 5.79 12.88
C GLN A 474 -7.37 5.92 11.51
N MET A 475 -7.99 5.37 10.46
CA MET A 475 -7.45 5.47 9.10
C MET A 475 -7.43 6.90 8.57
N LEU A 476 -8.44 7.72 8.90
CA LEU A 476 -8.47 9.13 8.50
C LEU A 476 -7.34 9.91 9.15
N VAL A 477 -7.06 9.67 10.44
CA VAL A 477 -5.91 10.27 11.15
C VAL A 477 -4.60 9.89 10.47
N LEU A 478 -4.41 8.60 10.18
CA LEU A 478 -3.23 8.11 9.45
C LEU A 478 -3.10 8.78 8.07
N PHE A 479 -4.19 8.93 7.32
CA PHE A 479 -4.18 9.57 6.02
C PHE A 479 -3.85 11.06 6.07
N ILE A 480 -4.21 11.77 7.15
CA ILE A 480 -3.78 13.16 7.37
C ILE A 480 -2.25 13.23 7.42
N PHE A 481 -1.62 12.42 8.26
CA PHE A 481 -0.17 12.40 8.39
C PHE A 481 0.53 11.97 7.10
N LEU A 482 0.05 10.92 6.45
CA LEU A 482 0.62 10.47 5.19
C LEU A 482 0.48 11.51 4.08
N ALA A 483 -0.69 12.17 3.96
CA ALA A 483 -0.90 13.25 3.00
C ALA A 483 0.01 14.45 3.29
N PHE A 484 0.25 14.76 4.55
CA PHE A 484 1.19 15.81 4.96
C PHE A 484 2.63 15.45 4.57
N LEU A 485 3.12 14.25 4.92
CA LEU A 485 4.48 13.79 4.62
C LEU A 485 4.73 13.68 3.12
N GLU A 486 3.72 13.26 2.35
CA GLU A 486 3.78 13.19 0.89
C GLU A 486 3.85 14.60 0.29
N SER A 487 2.93 15.47 0.70
CA SER A 487 2.82 16.82 0.16
C SER A 487 4.00 17.71 0.53
N CYS A 488 4.59 17.57 1.73
CA CYS A 488 5.79 18.34 2.09
C CYS A 488 7.06 17.86 1.38
N GLY A 489 7.02 16.71 0.68
CA GLY A 489 8.16 16.16 -0.06
C GLY A 489 9.08 15.24 0.75
N TYR A 490 8.73 14.90 2.00
CA TYR A 490 9.54 14.01 2.85
C TYR A 490 9.60 12.57 2.31
N MET A 491 8.48 12.05 1.80
CA MET A 491 8.41 10.68 1.27
C MET A 491 9.34 10.44 0.08
N ALA A 492 9.59 11.47 -0.75
CA ALA A 492 10.55 11.39 -1.85
C ALA A 492 11.98 11.13 -1.36
N ARG A 493 12.37 11.75 -0.23
CA ARG A 493 13.70 11.56 0.38
C ARG A 493 13.88 10.16 0.94
N ILE A 494 12.85 9.66 1.60
CA ILE A 494 12.86 8.29 2.12
C ILE A 494 12.99 7.28 1.00
N ALA A 495 12.22 7.43 -0.07
CA ALA A 495 12.34 6.58 -1.25
C ALA A 495 13.75 6.61 -1.85
N PHE A 496 14.40 7.78 -1.89
CA PHE A 496 15.77 7.94 -2.37
C PHE A 496 16.78 7.17 -1.47
N ILE A 497 16.65 7.29 -0.15
CA ILE A 497 17.54 6.62 0.80
C ILE A 497 17.37 5.10 0.70
N MET A 498 16.12 4.63 0.66
CA MET A 498 15.79 3.22 0.62
C MET A 498 16.11 2.56 -0.73
N ASP A 499 16.23 3.33 -1.82
CA ASP A 499 16.54 2.79 -3.15
C ASP A 499 17.82 1.96 -3.15
N ARG A 500 18.85 2.43 -2.46
CA ARG A 500 20.13 1.71 -2.34
C ARG A 500 19.99 0.32 -1.68
N ILE A 501 19.06 0.19 -0.75
CA ILE A 501 18.80 -1.07 -0.02
C ILE A 501 17.92 -1.98 -0.87
N PHE A 502 16.81 -1.43 -1.37
CA PHE A 502 15.79 -2.21 -2.10
C PHE A 502 16.28 -2.74 -3.44
N ARG A 503 17.13 -2.01 -4.14
CA ARG A 503 17.77 -2.47 -5.39
C ARG A 503 18.55 -3.78 -5.21
N LYS A 504 19.22 -3.95 -4.07
CA LYS A 504 19.92 -5.21 -3.77
C LYS A 504 18.98 -6.41 -3.76
N PHE A 505 17.73 -6.20 -3.38
CA PHE A 505 16.68 -7.22 -3.34
C PHE A 505 15.82 -7.27 -4.62
N GLY A 506 16.15 -6.46 -5.63
CA GLY A 506 15.45 -6.46 -6.91
C GLY A 506 14.18 -5.63 -6.96
N LEU A 507 13.94 -4.79 -5.96
CA LEU A 507 12.85 -3.84 -5.86
C LEU A 507 13.36 -2.41 -6.04
N SER A 508 12.53 -1.51 -6.54
CA SER A 508 12.89 -0.09 -6.61
C SER A 508 12.71 0.58 -5.24
N GLY A 509 13.42 1.67 -4.97
CA GLY A 509 13.25 2.43 -3.72
C GLY A 509 11.84 2.98 -3.53
N LYS A 510 11.10 3.22 -4.62
CA LYS A 510 9.69 3.61 -4.58
C LYS A 510 8.80 2.51 -4.00
N SER A 511 9.21 1.24 -4.02
CA SER A 511 8.47 0.10 -3.44
C SER A 511 8.37 0.16 -1.92
N PHE A 512 9.30 0.88 -1.28
CA PHE A 512 9.29 1.05 0.16
C PHE A 512 8.06 1.82 0.67
N ILE A 513 7.62 2.84 -0.07
CA ILE A 513 6.46 3.67 0.30
C ILE A 513 5.18 2.84 0.44
N PRO A 514 4.76 2.05 -0.57
CA PRO A 514 3.64 1.12 -0.43
C PRO A 514 3.75 0.15 0.75
N MET A 515 4.93 -0.41 0.99
CA MET A 515 5.15 -1.37 2.08
C MET A 515 5.02 -0.70 3.45
N LEU A 516 5.56 0.50 3.58
CA LEU A 516 5.43 1.28 4.80
C LEU A 516 3.98 1.63 5.10
N ILE A 517 3.25 2.18 4.12
CA ILE A 517 1.84 2.49 4.27
C ILE A 517 1.04 1.21 4.56
N GLY A 518 1.46 0.09 3.99
CA GLY A 518 0.85 -1.23 4.18
C GLY A 518 0.94 -1.76 5.61
N SER A 519 1.92 -1.32 6.41
CA SER A 519 2.00 -1.67 7.84
C SER A 519 0.90 -1.01 8.68
N GLY A 520 0.34 0.11 8.25
CA GLY A 520 -0.89 0.65 8.84
C GLY A 520 -2.13 -0.05 8.27
N CYS A 521 -2.29 0.00 6.95
CA CYS A 521 -3.38 -0.68 6.23
C CYS A 521 -2.95 -1.11 4.82
N GLY A 522 -3.26 -2.36 4.46
CA GLY A 522 -2.91 -2.92 3.15
C GLY A 522 -3.58 -2.21 1.96
N VAL A 523 -4.80 -1.68 2.12
CA VAL A 523 -5.54 -1.02 1.04
C VAL A 523 -4.82 0.22 0.51
N PRO A 524 -4.51 1.24 1.33
CA PRO A 524 -3.77 2.41 0.87
C PRO A 524 -2.33 2.06 0.49
N GLY A 525 -1.71 1.07 1.14
CA GLY A 525 -0.40 0.56 0.76
C GLY A 525 -0.38 0.08 -0.69
N ILE A 526 -1.32 -0.76 -1.08
CA ILE A 526 -1.45 -1.23 -2.47
C ILE A 526 -1.74 -0.07 -3.42
N MET A 527 -2.62 0.86 -3.04
CA MET A 527 -2.96 2.03 -3.88
C MET A 527 -1.75 2.95 -4.10
N ALA A 528 -0.85 3.08 -3.12
CA ALA A 528 0.36 3.87 -3.24
C ALA A 528 1.34 3.32 -4.29
N SER A 529 1.20 2.04 -4.69
CA SER A 529 2.02 1.45 -5.76
C SER A 529 1.87 2.14 -7.12
N ARG A 530 0.85 2.99 -7.31
CA ARG A 530 0.68 3.85 -8.51
C ARG A 530 1.84 4.78 -8.75
N THR A 531 2.58 5.15 -7.70
CA THR A 531 3.78 6.00 -7.80
C THR A 531 4.97 5.29 -8.47
N ILE A 532 4.86 3.97 -8.66
CA ILE A 532 5.88 3.15 -9.29
C ILE A 532 5.60 3.09 -10.80
N GLU A 533 6.45 3.70 -11.58
CA GLU A 533 6.31 3.83 -13.04
C GLU A 533 6.53 2.50 -13.76
N ASN A 534 7.51 1.71 -13.30
CA ASN A 534 7.80 0.42 -13.90
C ASN A 534 6.72 -0.62 -13.53
N ASP A 535 5.99 -1.11 -14.52
CA ASP A 535 4.88 -2.06 -14.34
C ASP A 535 5.32 -3.38 -13.66
N ARG A 536 6.55 -3.84 -13.94
CA ARG A 536 7.13 -5.01 -13.29
C ARG A 536 7.33 -4.79 -11.80
N ASP A 537 8.03 -3.70 -11.43
CA ASP A 537 8.33 -3.37 -10.04
C ASP A 537 7.04 -3.08 -9.26
N ARG A 538 6.06 -2.43 -9.92
CA ARG A 538 4.73 -2.19 -9.36
C ARG A 538 4.02 -3.50 -9.03
N LYS A 539 4.00 -4.47 -9.95
CA LYS A 539 3.38 -5.79 -9.72
C LYS A 539 4.07 -6.55 -8.61
N MET A 540 5.40 -6.58 -8.59
CA MET A 540 6.17 -7.21 -7.50
C MET A 540 5.84 -6.58 -6.16
N THR A 541 5.79 -5.25 -6.10
CA THR A 541 5.43 -4.50 -4.89
C THR A 541 4.02 -4.84 -4.42
N ILE A 542 3.02 -4.84 -5.30
CA ILE A 542 1.64 -5.21 -4.96
C ILE A 542 1.56 -6.63 -4.37
N MET A 543 2.31 -7.58 -4.94
CA MET A 543 2.33 -8.97 -4.48
C MET A 543 2.96 -9.17 -3.10
N THR A 544 3.84 -8.26 -2.67
CA THR A 544 4.63 -8.42 -1.44
C THR A 544 4.27 -7.43 -0.33
N THR A 545 3.59 -6.32 -0.65
CA THR A 545 3.25 -5.25 0.31
C THR A 545 2.47 -5.77 1.53
N THR A 546 1.58 -6.74 1.34
CA THR A 546 0.69 -7.25 2.40
C THR A 546 1.33 -8.30 3.32
N PHE A 547 2.60 -8.65 3.10
CA PHE A 547 3.33 -9.54 4.00
C PHE A 547 3.70 -8.85 5.33
N ILE A 548 3.83 -7.52 5.34
CA ILE A 548 3.96 -6.78 6.59
C ILE A 548 2.62 -6.81 7.34
N PRO A 549 2.61 -7.06 8.65
CA PRO A 549 1.42 -6.94 9.46
C PRO A 549 0.82 -5.55 9.36
N CYS A 550 -0.50 -5.47 9.15
CA CYS A 550 -1.26 -4.22 9.26
C CYS A 550 -1.95 -4.14 10.63
N GLY A 551 -2.51 -2.99 10.98
CA GLY A 551 -3.21 -2.78 12.25
C GLY A 551 -4.26 -3.85 12.57
N ALA A 552 -5.07 -4.23 11.58
CA ALA A 552 -6.08 -5.28 11.68
C ALA A 552 -5.54 -6.70 12.00
N LYS A 553 -4.23 -6.93 11.88
CA LYS A 553 -3.60 -8.20 12.26
C LYS A 553 -3.07 -8.19 13.69
N LEU A 554 -2.99 -7.02 14.34
CA LEU A 554 -2.42 -6.92 15.69
C LEU A 554 -3.26 -7.66 16.74
N PRO A 555 -4.59 -7.53 16.80
CA PRO A 555 -5.40 -8.27 17.77
C PRO A 555 -5.22 -9.79 17.61
N PHE A 556 -5.16 -10.28 16.38
CA PHE A 556 -4.89 -11.69 16.11
C PHE A 556 -3.49 -12.13 16.58
N ILE A 557 -2.48 -11.30 16.38
CA ILE A 557 -1.12 -11.58 16.87
C ILE A 557 -1.10 -11.60 18.41
N ALA A 558 -1.82 -10.67 19.06
CA ALA A 558 -1.95 -10.58 20.51
C ALA A 558 -2.68 -11.79 21.08
N MET A 559 -3.81 -12.19 20.48
CA MET A 559 -4.57 -13.38 20.89
C MET A 559 -3.72 -14.66 20.82
N VAL A 560 -2.98 -14.87 19.72
CA VAL A 560 -2.08 -16.03 19.61
C VAL A 560 -0.94 -15.96 20.62
N ALA A 561 -0.39 -14.76 20.87
CA ALA A 561 0.67 -14.55 21.86
C ALA A 561 0.16 -14.84 23.28
N GLY A 562 -1.03 -14.37 23.63
CA GLY A 562 -1.67 -14.62 24.94
C GLY A 562 -2.03 -16.09 25.13
N ALA A 563 -2.79 -16.66 24.20
CA ALA A 563 -3.34 -18.01 24.34
C ALA A 563 -2.30 -19.14 24.24
N ILE A 564 -1.27 -19.00 23.41
CA ILE A 564 -0.35 -20.11 23.09
C ILE A 564 1.07 -19.88 23.60
N PHE A 565 1.45 -18.62 23.85
CA PHE A 565 2.82 -18.23 24.23
C PHE A 565 2.88 -17.51 25.58
N ASP A 566 1.86 -17.63 26.41
CA ASP A 566 1.76 -17.00 27.75
C ASP A 566 2.13 -15.49 27.72
N GLY A 567 1.65 -14.76 26.73
CA GLY A 567 1.90 -13.34 26.60
C GLY A 567 3.35 -12.97 26.22
N ALA A 568 4.14 -13.90 25.67
CA ALA A 568 5.56 -13.69 25.38
C ALA A 568 5.82 -12.49 24.46
N PRO A 569 6.57 -11.45 24.90
CA PRO A 569 6.71 -10.18 24.18
C PRO A 569 7.49 -10.27 22.86
N TRP A 570 8.15 -11.38 22.56
CA TRP A 570 8.91 -11.59 21.33
C TRP A 570 8.02 -11.98 20.13
N VAL A 571 6.79 -12.46 20.35
CA VAL A 571 5.91 -13.00 19.30
C VAL A 571 5.52 -11.91 18.31
N ALA A 572 5.06 -10.76 18.77
CA ALA A 572 4.68 -9.66 17.90
C ALA A 572 5.86 -9.10 17.07
N PRO A 573 7.04 -8.78 17.65
CA PRO A 573 8.21 -8.44 16.83
C PRO A 573 8.59 -9.52 15.82
N SER A 574 8.55 -10.81 16.20
CA SER A 574 8.89 -11.90 15.29
C SER A 574 7.98 -11.96 14.06
N ALA A 575 6.69 -11.65 14.21
CA ALA A 575 5.72 -11.57 13.12
C ALA A 575 6.10 -10.47 12.10
N TYR A 576 6.54 -9.29 12.58
CA TYR A 576 7.04 -8.22 11.71
C TYR A 576 8.33 -8.62 10.98
N PHE A 577 9.28 -9.23 11.69
CA PHE A 577 10.51 -9.72 11.07
C PHE A 577 10.24 -10.82 10.04
N LEU A 578 9.28 -11.71 10.29
CA LEU A 578 8.86 -12.73 9.33
C LEU A 578 8.29 -12.08 8.06
N GLY A 579 7.47 -11.03 8.20
CA GLY A 579 6.93 -10.27 7.06
C GLY A 579 8.03 -9.61 6.23
N ILE A 580 8.97 -8.91 6.88
CA ILE A 580 10.11 -8.26 6.21
C ILE A 580 11.00 -9.29 5.51
N PHE A 581 11.33 -10.39 6.19
CA PHE A 581 12.11 -11.49 5.62
C PHE A 581 11.42 -12.09 4.38
N SER A 582 10.11 -12.27 4.45
CA SER A 582 9.29 -12.78 3.34
C SER A 582 9.31 -11.85 2.13
N ILE A 583 9.29 -10.52 2.34
CA ILE A 583 9.42 -9.52 1.27
C ILE A 583 10.79 -9.62 0.59
N ILE A 584 11.86 -9.70 1.38
CA ILE A 584 13.23 -9.80 0.86
C ILE A 584 13.40 -11.08 0.03
N CYS A 585 13.02 -12.22 0.59
CA CYS A 585 13.09 -13.51 -0.10
C CYS A 585 12.25 -13.50 -1.39
N SER A 586 11.02 -13.00 -1.32
CA SER A 586 10.14 -12.90 -2.49
C SER A 586 10.70 -11.97 -3.56
N GLY A 587 11.25 -10.81 -3.17
CA GLY A 587 11.90 -9.88 -4.09
C GLY A 587 13.05 -10.55 -4.86
N ILE A 588 13.95 -11.23 -4.15
CA ILE A 588 15.09 -11.94 -4.75
C ILE A 588 14.63 -13.08 -5.66
N ILE A 589 13.67 -13.89 -5.22
CA ILE A 589 13.18 -15.05 -5.97
C ILE A 589 12.40 -14.60 -7.21
N LEU A 590 11.46 -13.66 -7.06
CA LEU A 590 10.65 -13.15 -8.17
C LEU A 590 11.52 -12.50 -9.25
N LYS A 591 12.54 -11.70 -8.88
CA LYS A 591 13.49 -11.10 -9.82
C LYS A 591 14.15 -12.17 -10.71
N LYS A 592 14.37 -13.38 -10.22
CA LYS A 592 15.02 -14.46 -10.96
C LYS A 592 14.07 -15.30 -11.82
N THR A 593 12.76 -15.02 -11.75
CA THR A 593 11.75 -15.68 -12.58
C THR A 593 11.64 -15.04 -13.96
N LYS A 594 11.24 -15.80 -14.98
CA LYS A 594 11.03 -15.28 -16.34
C LYS A 594 10.01 -14.13 -16.43
N LEU A 595 9.08 -14.07 -15.46
CA LEU A 595 8.01 -13.07 -15.44
C LEU A 595 8.49 -11.69 -14.97
N PHE A 596 9.53 -11.65 -14.13
CA PHE A 596 10.02 -10.45 -13.47
C PHE A 596 11.52 -10.21 -13.71
N VAL A 597 12.12 -10.90 -14.69
CA VAL A 597 13.53 -10.70 -15.07
C VAL A 597 13.75 -9.27 -15.59
N GLY A 598 14.79 -8.59 -15.10
CA GLY A 598 15.21 -7.26 -15.51
C GLY A 598 15.79 -6.48 -14.33
N ASP A 599 16.51 -5.40 -14.58
CA ASP A 599 17.00 -4.53 -13.53
C ASP A 599 15.90 -3.59 -13.05
N PRO A 600 15.86 -3.27 -11.73
CA PRO A 600 14.93 -2.28 -11.21
C PRO A 600 15.20 -0.93 -11.88
N ALA A 601 14.13 -0.21 -12.20
CA ALA A 601 14.25 1.11 -12.80
C ALA A 601 15.17 2.02 -11.96
N PRO A 602 16.09 2.77 -12.57
CA PRO A 602 16.92 3.71 -11.82
C PRO A 602 16.02 4.74 -11.13
N PHE A 603 16.36 5.04 -9.88
CA PHE A 603 15.64 6.05 -9.12
C PHE A 603 16.05 7.44 -9.64
N VAL A 604 15.38 7.90 -10.67
CA VAL A 604 15.55 9.25 -11.22
C VAL A 604 14.34 10.06 -10.75
N MET A 605 14.41 10.63 -9.56
CA MET A 605 13.38 11.52 -9.04
C MET A 605 14.01 12.80 -8.53
N GLU A 606 13.51 13.93 -9.01
CA GLU A 606 13.85 15.22 -8.41
C GLU A 606 13.31 15.25 -6.99
N LEU A 607 14.17 15.64 -6.05
CA LEU A 607 13.73 15.91 -4.70
C LEU A 607 13.01 17.27 -4.72
N PRO A 608 11.66 17.32 -4.61
CA PRO A 608 10.93 18.58 -4.63
C PRO A 608 11.38 19.45 -3.45
N ALA A 609 11.43 20.77 -3.61
CA ALA A 609 11.73 21.64 -2.48
C ALA A 609 10.69 21.42 -1.35
N TYR A 610 11.13 21.48 -0.09
CA TYR A 610 10.19 21.41 1.03
C TYR A 610 9.23 22.60 1.00
N HIS A 611 7.96 22.32 1.13
CA HIS A 611 6.92 23.31 1.30
C HIS A 611 5.88 22.81 2.30
N LEU A 612 5.34 23.74 3.07
CA LEU A 612 4.21 23.42 3.93
C LEU A 612 2.96 23.29 3.07
N PRO A 613 2.30 22.12 3.09
CA PRO A 613 1.05 21.95 2.37
C PRO A 613 -0.06 22.80 2.99
N THR A 614 -1.01 23.24 2.17
CA THR A 614 -2.21 23.90 2.68
C THR A 614 -3.11 22.87 3.37
N VAL A 615 -3.76 23.26 4.46
CA VAL A 615 -4.69 22.40 5.21
C VAL A 615 -5.75 21.79 4.28
N GLY A 616 -6.28 22.62 3.35
CA GLY A 616 -7.28 22.17 2.38
C GLY A 616 -6.79 21.05 1.46
N THR A 617 -5.50 21.06 1.06
CA THR A 617 -4.92 20.00 0.23
C THR A 617 -4.81 18.70 1.01
N VAL A 618 -4.35 18.77 2.27
CA VAL A 618 -4.22 17.60 3.15
C VAL A 618 -5.59 16.97 3.43
N LEU A 619 -6.56 17.78 3.85
CA LEU A 619 -7.92 17.31 4.16
C LEU A 619 -8.64 16.74 2.93
N ARG A 620 -8.47 17.33 1.75
CA ARG A 620 -9.03 16.79 0.51
C ARG A 620 -8.41 15.42 0.17
N SER A 621 -7.09 15.30 0.26
CA SER A 621 -6.38 14.03 0.01
C SER A 621 -6.80 12.95 1.01
N MET A 622 -6.94 13.30 2.28
CA MET A 622 -7.46 12.42 3.33
C MET A 622 -8.88 11.95 2.99
N TRP A 623 -9.78 12.87 2.68
CA TRP A 623 -11.19 12.55 2.40
C TRP A 623 -11.36 11.70 1.13
N GLU A 624 -10.63 11.98 0.05
CA GLU A 624 -10.68 11.19 -1.19
C GLU A 624 -10.25 9.74 -0.94
N ARG A 625 -9.23 9.53 -0.12
CA ARG A 625 -8.76 8.18 0.27
C ARG A 625 -9.75 7.49 1.20
N GLY A 626 -10.24 8.19 2.23
CA GLY A 626 -11.22 7.70 3.18
C GLY A 626 -12.55 7.35 2.52
N TRP A 627 -13.10 8.24 1.69
CA TRP A 627 -14.34 7.99 0.96
C TRP A 627 -14.25 6.79 0.00
N SER A 628 -13.10 6.64 -0.67
CA SER A 628 -12.85 5.46 -1.51
C SER A 628 -12.85 4.15 -0.71
N PHE A 629 -12.43 4.18 0.55
CA PHE A 629 -12.49 3.04 1.45
C PHE A 629 -13.93 2.78 1.92
N ILE A 630 -14.62 3.78 2.45
CA ILE A 630 -16.02 3.68 2.94
C ILE A 630 -16.94 3.12 1.86
N LYS A 631 -16.84 3.62 0.62
CA LYS A 631 -17.65 3.14 -0.49
C LYS A 631 -17.43 1.66 -0.80
N LYS A 632 -16.21 1.15 -0.64
CA LYS A 632 -15.91 -0.26 -0.86
C LYS A 632 -16.33 -1.14 0.31
N ALA A 633 -16.14 -0.63 1.53
CA ALA A 633 -16.61 -1.30 2.74
C ALA A 633 -18.13 -1.52 2.68
N GLY A 634 -18.89 -0.49 2.37
CA GLY A 634 -20.35 -0.55 2.25
C GLY A 634 -20.90 -1.39 1.07
N THR A 635 -20.07 -2.06 0.28
CA THR A 635 -20.54 -2.92 -0.81
C THR A 635 -20.02 -4.35 -0.70
N ILE A 636 -18.70 -4.53 -0.87
CA ILE A 636 -18.10 -5.88 -0.95
C ILE A 636 -18.10 -6.54 0.43
N ILE A 637 -17.77 -5.77 1.47
CA ILE A 637 -17.64 -6.33 2.83
C ILE A 637 -19.03 -6.68 3.37
N THR A 638 -20.01 -5.78 3.25
CA THR A 638 -21.39 -6.08 3.68
C THR A 638 -21.94 -7.34 3.02
N LEU A 639 -21.72 -7.50 1.69
CA LEU A 639 -22.17 -8.73 1.02
C LEU A 639 -21.45 -9.97 1.58
N SER A 640 -20.17 -9.85 1.91
CA SER A 640 -19.37 -10.96 2.44
C SER A 640 -19.78 -11.32 3.86
N THR A 641 -20.06 -10.32 4.71
CA THR A 641 -20.51 -10.56 6.10
C THR A 641 -21.87 -11.22 6.14
N ILE A 642 -22.80 -10.80 5.27
CA ILE A 642 -24.11 -11.49 5.13
C ILE A 642 -23.95 -12.97 4.75
N ILE A 643 -23.06 -13.28 3.79
CA ILE A 643 -22.82 -14.66 3.37
C ILE A 643 -22.20 -15.47 4.52
N ILE A 644 -21.24 -14.89 5.24
CA ILE A 644 -20.60 -15.57 6.37
C ILE A 644 -21.61 -15.78 7.50
N TRP A 645 -22.32 -14.75 7.92
CA TRP A 645 -23.38 -14.86 8.89
C TRP A 645 -24.35 -16.00 8.54
N PHE A 646 -24.88 -15.99 7.31
CA PHE A 646 -25.78 -17.05 6.83
C PHE A 646 -25.14 -18.44 6.92
N THR A 647 -23.88 -18.59 6.53
CA THR A 647 -23.22 -19.90 6.56
C THR A 647 -22.78 -20.34 7.96
N THR A 648 -22.68 -19.40 8.92
CA THR A 648 -22.37 -19.67 10.32
C THR A 648 -23.62 -20.07 11.10
N TYR A 649 -24.71 -19.32 10.95
CA TYR A 649 -25.91 -19.53 11.76
C TYR A 649 -26.95 -20.45 11.09
N PHE A 650 -26.73 -20.95 9.88
CA PHE A 650 -27.61 -21.92 9.25
C PHE A 650 -26.90 -23.24 8.98
N GLY A 651 -27.60 -24.34 9.30
CA GLY A 651 -27.05 -25.67 9.14
C GLY A 651 -28.12 -26.75 9.09
N PHE A 652 -27.68 -28.00 9.22
CA PHE A 652 -28.55 -29.17 9.21
C PHE A 652 -28.37 -29.92 10.51
N VAL A 653 -29.40 -29.91 11.35
CA VAL A 653 -29.51 -30.71 12.60
C VAL A 653 -30.55 -31.80 12.33
N ASP A 654 -30.22 -33.05 12.57
CA ASP A 654 -31.06 -34.24 12.35
C ASP A 654 -31.74 -34.30 10.96
N GLY A 655 -31.06 -33.75 9.92
CA GLY A 655 -31.56 -33.75 8.55
C GLY A 655 -32.52 -32.60 8.21
N THR A 656 -32.85 -31.74 9.17
CA THR A 656 -33.68 -30.54 8.98
C THR A 656 -32.75 -29.32 8.83
N PHE A 657 -33.09 -28.44 7.91
CA PHE A 657 -32.37 -27.16 7.75
C PHE A 657 -32.99 -26.15 8.69
N THR A 658 -32.20 -25.64 9.66
CA THR A 658 -32.65 -24.71 10.68
C THR A 658 -31.61 -23.66 10.98
N MET A 659 -32.03 -22.59 11.65
CA MET A 659 -31.12 -21.65 12.29
C MET A 659 -30.54 -22.35 13.54
N LEU A 660 -29.26 -22.18 13.75
CA LEU A 660 -28.50 -22.83 14.83
C LEU A 660 -28.33 -21.88 16.00
N ALA A 661 -28.41 -22.41 17.21
CA ALA A 661 -27.95 -21.73 18.41
C ALA A 661 -26.40 -21.79 18.49
N ASP A 662 -25.80 -20.98 19.35
CA ASP A 662 -24.35 -20.85 19.43
C ASP A 662 -23.65 -22.16 19.83
N ASP A 663 -24.28 -22.99 20.62
CA ASP A 663 -23.80 -24.34 20.97
C ASP A 663 -23.82 -25.33 19.77
N GLN A 664 -24.57 -25.02 18.69
CA GLN A 664 -24.78 -25.89 17.52
C GLN A 664 -23.98 -25.48 16.28
N ILE A 665 -23.09 -24.50 16.38
CA ILE A 665 -22.28 -23.99 15.24
C ILE A 665 -21.47 -25.08 14.54
N ASP A 666 -21.17 -26.17 15.22
CA ASP A 666 -20.56 -27.39 14.68
C ASP A 666 -21.30 -28.00 13.49
N PHE A 667 -22.62 -27.84 13.43
CA PHE A 667 -23.49 -28.33 12.37
C PHE A 667 -23.74 -27.32 11.24
N SER A 668 -23.13 -26.12 11.36
CA SER A 668 -23.25 -25.03 10.38
C SER A 668 -22.71 -25.42 9.02
N ILE A 669 -23.18 -24.71 7.98
CA ILE A 669 -22.64 -24.86 6.62
C ILE A 669 -21.15 -24.55 6.64
N LEU A 670 -20.74 -23.49 7.33
CA LEU A 670 -19.35 -23.07 7.44
C LEU A 670 -18.49 -24.10 8.19
N GLY A 671 -19.03 -24.69 9.29
CA GLY A 671 -18.39 -25.78 10.03
C GLY A 671 -18.18 -27.04 9.18
N ARG A 672 -19.18 -27.40 8.36
CA ARG A 672 -19.04 -28.53 7.39
C ARG A 672 -18.00 -28.23 6.31
N ILE A 673 -17.97 -27.02 5.77
CA ILE A 673 -16.92 -26.63 4.81
C ILE A 673 -15.56 -26.69 5.50
N GLY A 674 -15.44 -26.17 6.72
CA GLY A 674 -14.23 -26.24 7.53
C GLY A 674 -13.75 -27.69 7.70
N LYS A 675 -14.61 -28.58 8.15
CA LYS A 675 -14.33 -30.02 8.31
C LYS A 675 -13.90 -30.69 6.98
N ALA A 676 -14.52 -30.30 5.86
CA ALA A 676 -14.20 -30.86 4.54
C ALA A 676 -12.80 -30.46 4.02
N ILE A 677 -12.30 -29.30 4.40
CA ILE A 677 -11.01 -28.77 3.90
C ILE A 677 -9.90 -28.74 4.97
N ALA A 678 -10.22 -29.01 6.23
CA ALA A 678 -9.27 -29.00 7.35
C ALA A 678 -8.03 -29.88 7.12
N TRP A 679 -8.19 -31.00 6.40
CA TRP A 679 -7.09 -31.89 6.04
C TRP A 679 -5.97 -31.21 5.26
N ILE A 680 -6.27 -30.14 4.52
CA ILE A 680 -5.27 -29.36 3.77
C ILE A 680 -4.30 -28.69 4.73
N PHE A 681 -4.77 -28.29 5.91
CA PHE A 681 -3.96 -27.60 6.93
C PHE A 681 -3.33 -28.56 7.95
N ALA A 682 -3.67 -29.85 7.92
CA ALA A 682 -3.07 -30.86 8.78
C ALA A 682 -1.53 -30.91 8.70
N PRO A 683 -0.88 -30.78 7.51
CA PRO A 683 0.58 -30.72 7.42
C PRO A 683 1.20 -29.47 8.09
N LEU A 684 0.41 -28.39 8.28
CA LEU A 684 0.82 -27.17 8.95
C LEU A 684 0.63 -27.23 10.47
N GLY A 685 0.04 -28.31 11.00
CA GLY A 685 -0.18 -28.53 12.43
C GLY A 685 -1.52 -28.05 12.99
N PHE A 686 -2.36 -27.37 12.19
CA PHE A 686 -3.69 -26.88 12.57
C PHE A 686 -4.79 -27.44 11.66
N GLY A 687 -4.82 -28.76 11.51
CA GLY A 687 -5.83 -29.47 10.72
C GLY A 687 -7.19 -29.62 11.41
N ASN A 688 -7.50 -28.80 12.41
CA ASN A 688 -8.81 -28.72 13.03
C ASN A 688 -9.74 -27.79 12.21
N TRP A 689 -11.05 -28.02 12.33
CA TRP A 689 -12.01 -27.28 11.53
C TRP A 689 -12.17 -25.84 12.04
N GLN A 690 -12.03 -25.58 13.36
CA GLN A 690 -12.13 -24.26 13.96
C GLN A 690 -11.07 -23.31 13.38
N ALA A 691 -9.78 -23.66 13.46
CA ALA A 691 -8.70 -22.88 12.88
C ALA A 691 -8.85 -22.69 11.35
N THR A 692 -9.41 -23.70 10.68
CA THR A 692 -9.69 -23.63 9.25
C THR A 692 -10.77 -22.58 8.94
N VAL A 693 -11.87 -22.60 9.69
CA VAL A 693 -12.96 -21.63 9.59
C VAL A 693 -12.44 -20.23 9.90
N ALA A 694 -11.71 -20.05 11.00
CA ALA A 694 -11.11 -18.77 11.36
C ALA A 694 -10.16 -18.22 10.27
N SER A 695 -9.40 -19.11 9.60
CA SER A 695 -8.57 -18.70 8.45
C SER A 695 -9.40 -18.23 7.25
N ILE A 696 -10.59 -18.79 7.03
CA ILE A 696 -11.50 -18.40 5.95
C ILE A 696 -12.19 -17.07 6.28
N THR A 697 -12.73 -16.92 7.49
CA THR A 697 -13.37 -15.68 7.93
C THR A 697 -12.37 -14.51 7.93
N GLY A 698 -11.11 -14.79 8.29
CA GLY A 698 -10.00 -13.84 8.17
C GLY A 698 -9.66 -13.35 6.75
N LEU A 699 -10.22 -13.93 5.71
CA LEU A 699 -10.12 -13.36 4.35
C LEU A 699 -11.11 -12.20 4.14
N VAL A 700 -12.19 -12.15 4.89
CA VAL A 700 -13.15 -11.03 4.84
C VAL A 700 -12.52 -9.82 5.50
N ALA A 701 -12.21 -9.97 6.78
CA ALA A 701 -11.48 -9.01 7.58
C ALA A 701 -10.55 -9.76 8.55
N LYS A 702 -9.36 -9.27 8.79
CA LYS A 702 -8.36 -10.03 9.57
C LYS A 702 -8.68 -10.05 11.05
N GLU A 703 -9.35 -9.05 11.54
CA GLU A 703 -9.91 -8.97 12.89
C GLU A 703 -10.96 -10.05 13.16
N ASN A 704 -11.73 -10.46 12.16
CA ASN A 704 -12.73 -11.53 12.29
C ASN A 704 -12.14 -12.89 12.70
N ILE A 705 -10.81 -13.07 12.57
CA ILE A 705 -10.16 -14.28 13.11
C ILE A 705 -10.36 -14.34 14.62
N VAL A 706 -10.18 -13.22 15.32
CA VAL A 706 -10.30 -13.14 16.79
C VAL A 706 -11.73 -13.48 17.22
N GLY A 707 -12.73 -12.78 16.66
CA GLY A 707 -14.13 -13.05 16.98
C GLY A 707 -14.55 -14.49 16.65
N THR A 708 -14.13 -15.01 15.49
CA THR A 708 -14.41 -16.41 15.13
C THR A 708 -13.76 -17.39 16.10
N MET A 709 -12.51 -17.17 16.49
CA MET A 709 -11.82 -18.02 17.47
C MET A 709 -12.48 -17.91 18.84
N GLY A 710 -12.87 -16.69 19.27
CA GLY A 710 -13.64 -16.48 20.48
C GLY A 710 -14.88 -17.37 20.51
N ILE A 711 -15.76 -17.26 19.55
CA ILE A 711 -17.00 -18.05 19.45
C ILE A 711 -16.72 -19.56 19.36
N LEU A 712 -15.76 -20.00 18.55
CA LEU A 712 -15.51 -21.43 18.31
C LEU A 712 -14.77 -22.14 19.45
N TYR A 713 -14.11 -21.42 20.33
CA TYR A 713 -13.40 -21.96 21.49
C TYR A 713 -14.05 -21.60 22.84
N SER A 714 -15.15 -20.83 22.84
CA SER A 714 -15.97 -20.63 24.06
C SER A 714 -16.82 -21.86 24.41
N ALA A 715 -17.13 -22.72 23.45
CA ALA A 715 -18.00 -23.90 23.62
C ALA A 715 -17.38 -25.07 24.42
N GLY A 716 -16.33 -24.87 25.25
CA GLY A 716 -15.64 -25.87 26.06
C GLY A 716 -15.71 -25.52 27.57
N GLU A 717 -15.35 -26.49 28.43
CA GLU A 717 -15.12 -26.20 29.85
C GLU A 717 -13.84 -25.36 29.96
N GLY A 718 -13.88 -24.10 30.39
CA GLY A 718 -12.77 -23.21 30.62
C GLY A 718 -12.73 -22.01 29.66
N THR A 719 -11.76 -21.11 29.87
CA THR A 719 -11.62 -19.89 29.06
C THR A 719 -11.22 -20.19 27.60
N VAL A 720 -11.56 -19.28 26.68
CA VAL A 720 -11.21 -19.37 25.27
C VAL A 720 -9.70 -19.62 25.08
N TYR A 721 -8.85 -18.96 25.87
CA TYR A 721 -7.40 -19.13 25.83
C TYR A 721 -6.94 -20.51 26.28
N ALA A 722 -7.54 -21.07 27.33
CA ALA A 722 -7.23 -22.42 27.79
C ALA A 722 -7.59 -23.46 26.72
N ASN A 723 -8.76 -23.34 26.10
CA ASN A 723 -9.22 -24.23 25.03
C ASN A 723 -8.34 -24.15 23.78
N MET A 724 -7.87 -22.95 23.44
CA MET A 724 -6.88 -22.75 22.38
C MET A 724 -5.53 -23.38 22.73
N ALA A 725 -5.00 -23.16 23.94
CA ALA A 725 -3.76 -23.76 24.42
C ALA A 725 -3.80 -25.29 24.42
N ALA A 726 -4.95 -25.88 24.74
CA ALA A 726 -5.14 -27.33 24.67
C ALA A 726 -5.14 -27.87 23.23
N THR A 727 -5.52 -27.05 22.25
CA THR A 727 -5.67 -27.46 20.85
C THR A 727 -4.40 -27.26 20.03
N PHE A 728 -3.64 -26.20 20.32
CA PHE A 728 -2.43 -25.86 19.59
C PHE A 728 -1.18 -26.18 20.38
N THR A 729 -0.16 -26.75 19.72
CA THR A 729 1.21 -26.73 20.24
C THR A 729 1.86 -25.37 19.93
N VAL A 730 2.89 -24.99 20.66
CA VAL A 730 3.66 -23.76 20.41
C VAL A 730 4.09 -23.64 18.95
N VAL A 731 4.49 -24.77 18.34
CA VAL A 731 4.94 -24.79 16.93
C VAL A 731 3.77 -24.66 15.97
N SER A 732 2.66 -25.38 16.21
CA SER A 732 1.48 -25.30 15.34
C SER A 732 0.79 -23.93 15.45
N GLY A 733 0.77 -23.33 16.63
CA GLY A 733 0.27 -21.98 16.86
C GLY A 733 1.10 -20.92 16.11
N TYR A 734 2.42 -21.06 16.11
CA TYR A 734 3.26 -20.15 15.32
C TYR A 734 3.11 -20.37 13.79
N ALA A 735 2.89 -21.63 13.37
CA ALA A 735 2.60 -21.92 11.96
C ALA A 735 1.25 -21.33 11.52
N PHE A 736 0.23 -21.39 12.38
CA PHE A 736 -1.08 -20.76 12.19
C PHE A 736 -0.94 -19.23 12.08
N LEU A 737 -0.18 -18.61 13.00
CA LEU A 737 0.16 -17.20 12.95
C LEU A 737 0.84 -16.83 11.61
N ALA A 738 1.89 -17.54 11.24
CA ALA A 738 2.66 -17.27 10.02
C ALA A 738 1.82 -17.42 8.76
N PHE A 739 0.95 -18.44 8.69
CA PHE A 739 0.04 -18.64 7.56
C PHE A 739 -0.94 -17.46 7.42
N ASN A 740 -1.66 -17.09 8.49
CA ASN A 740 -2.64 -16.01 8.46
C ASN A 740 -2.01 -14.62 8.26
N LEU A 741 -0.74 -14.46 8.66
CA LEU A 741 0.04 -13.26 8.41
C LEU A 741 0.36 -13.09 6.92
N LEU A 742 0.83 -14.15 6.25
CA LEU A 742 1.39 -14.10 4.91
C LEU A 742 0.40 -14.47 3.79
N CYS A 743 -0.74 -15.10 4.12
CA CYS A 743 -1.75 -15.47 3.13
C CYS A 743 -2.42 -14.23 2.48
N ALA A 744 -3.35 -14.47 1.58
CA ALA A 744 -4.10 -13.41 0.93
C ALA A 744 -4.66 -12.41 1.97
N PRO A 745 -4.60 -11.11 1.69
CA PRO A 745 -5.13 -10.09 2.60
C PRO A 745 -6.66 -10.07 2.60
N CYS A 746 -7.25 -9.21 3.43
CA CYS A 746 -8.71 -9.02 3.48
C CYS A 746 -9.30 -8.65 2.12
N PHE A 747 -10.60 -8.88 1.92
CA PHE A 747 -11.30 -8.64 0.66
C PHE A 747 -11.17 -7.19 0.17
N ALA A 748 -11.14 -6.22 1.08
CA ALA A 748 -10.89 -4.82 0.74
C ALA A 748 -9.53 -4.64 0.04
N ALA A 749 -8.48 -5.25 0.58
CA ALA A 749 -7.14 -5.22 -0.01
C ALA A 749 -7.06 -6.05 -1.30
N MET A 750 -7.74 -7.21 -1.39
CA MET A 750 -7.86 -7.97 -2.64
C MET A 750 -8.56 -7.14 -3.73
N GLY A 751 -9.59 -6.36 -3.37
CA GLY A 751 -10.22 -5.41 -4.29
C GLY A 751 -9.27 -4.32 -4.78
N ALA A 752 -8.36 -3.83 -3.91
CA ALA A 752 -7.31 -2.91 -4.29
C ALA A 752 -6.29 -3.58 -5.24
N ILE A 753 -5.84 -4.81 -4.93
CA ILE A 753 -4.95 -5.61 -5.81
C ILE A 753 -5.58 -5.75 -7.20
N LYS A 754 -6.86 -6.14 -7.29
CA LYS A 754 -7.57 -6.31 -8.56
C LYS A 754 -7.58 -5.03 -9.39
N ARG A 755 -7.78 -3.89 -8.73
CA ARG A 755 -7.82 -2.58 -9.40
C ARG A 755 -6.44 -2.14 -9.86
N GLU A 756 -5.42 -2.25 -9.01
CA GLU A 756 -4.06 -1.78 -9.33
C GLU A 756 -3.32 -2.70 -10.31
N MET A 757 -3.64 -4.01 -10.31
CA MET A 757 -3.13 -4.94 -11.32
C MET A 757 -3.79 -4.72 -12.70
N ASN A 758 -4.99 -4.16 -12.75
CA ASN A 758 -5.79 -3.91 -13.97
C ASN A 758 -5.84 -5.10 -14.94
N ASN A 759 -5.70 -6.31 -14.41
CA ASN A 759 -5.70 -7.56 -15.18
C ASN A 759 -6.08 -8.73 -14.27
N THR A 760 -7.16 -9.43 -14.62
CA THR A 760 -7.70 -10.55 -13.83
C THR A 760 -6.70 -11.71 -13.68
N LYS A 761 -5.89 -11.98 -14.71
CA LYS A 761 -4.86 -13.03 -14.65
C LYS A 761 -3.80 -12.69 -13.61
N TRP A 762 -3.31 -11.46 -13.58
CA TRP A 762 -2.32 -11.01 -12.60
C TRP A 762 -2.88 -10.95 -11.18
N PHE A 763 -4.18 -10.62 -11.03
CA PHE A 763 -4.86 -10.70 -9.76
C PHE A 763 -4.79 -12.11 -9.17
N TRP A 764 -5.21 -13.12 -9.93
CA TRP A 764 -5.18 -14.51 -9.45
C TRP A 764 -3.77 -15.04 -9.23
N ILE A 765 -2.78 -14.61 -10.03
CA ILE A 765 -1.37 -14.93 -9.79
C ILE A 765 -0.90 -14.34 -8.47
N ALA A 766 -1.28 -13.09 -8.15
CA ALA A 766 -0.91 -12.45 -6.90
C ALA A 766 -1.49 -13.18 -5.68
N ILE A 767 -2.80 -13.46 -5.70
CA ILE A 767 -3.48 -14.18 -4.61
C ILE A 767 -2.93 -15.61 -4.46
N GLY A 768 -2.79 -16.33 -5.57
CA GLY A 768 -2.22 -17.68 -5.55
C GLY A 768 -0.78 -17.72 -5.05
N TYR A 769 0.02 -16.69 -5.38
CA TYR A 769 1.38 -16.55 -4.86
C TYR A 769 1.39 -16.32 -3.36
N GLN A 770 0.56 -15.41 -2.84
CA GLN A 770 0.49 -15.10 -1.40
C GLN A 770 0.04 -16.32 -0.60
N CYS A 771 -1.06 -16.96 -1.00
CA CYS A 771 -1.55 -18.18 -0.32
C CYS A 771 -0.54 -19.33 -0.41
N GLY A 772 0.06 -19.57 -1.58
CA GLY A 772 1.05 -20.61 -1.77
C GLY A 772 2.32 -20.35 -0.95
N TYR A 773 2.81 -19.11 -0.92
CA TYR A 773 3.97 -18.75 -0.13
C TYR A 773 3.70 -18.93 1.37
N ALA A 774 2.55 -18.47 1.87
CA ALA A 774 2.13 -18.63 3.26
C ALA A 774 2.05 -20.11 3.65
N TYR A 775 1.47 -20.93 2.79
CA TYR A 775 1.37 -22.38 3.01
C TYR A 775 2.76 -23.05 3.11
N LEU A 776 3.68 -22.71 2.21
CA LEU A 776 5.04 -23.25 2.23
C LEU A 776 5.80 -22.84 3.50
N VAL A 777 5.66 -21.58 3.93
CA VAL A 777 6.29 -21.08 5.16
C VAL A 777 5.70 -21.78 6.39
N GLY A 778 4.38 -21.85 6.51
CA GLY A 778 3.71 -22.54 7.62
C GLY A 778 4.09 -24.02 7.70
N LEU A 779 4.12 -24.71 6.55
CA LEU A 779 4.56 -26.11 6.48
C LEU A 779 6.01 -26.30 6.97
N VAL A 780 6.92 -25.42 6.51
CA VAL A 780 8.32 -25.47 6.94
C VAL A 780 8.43 -25.25 8.44
N ILE A 781 7.73 -24.26 8.99
CA ILE A 781 7.73 -23.98 10.43
C ILE A 781 7.25 -25.20 11.19
N ASN A 782 6.06 -25.72 10.89
CA ASN A 782 5.51 -26.85 11.63
C ASN A 782 6.36 -28.13 11.52
N GLN A 783 6.79 -28.49 10.31
CA GLN A 783 7.50 -29.74 10.11
C GLN A 783 8.95 -29.71 10.62
N ILE A 784 9.64 -28.59 10.51
CA ILE A 784 11.05 -28.51 10.93
C ILE A 784 11.17 -28.15 12.41
N ALA A 785 10.44 -27.12 12.88
CA ALA A 785 10.47 -26.77 14.29
C ALA A 785 9.82 -27.89 15.13
N GLY A 786 8.68 -28.45 14.69
CA GLY A 786 8.03 -29.57 15.39
C GLY A 786 8.89 -30.85 15.44
N LEU A 787 9.74 -31.10 14.45
CA LEU A 787 10.74 -32.19 14.54
C LEU A 787 11.82 -31.88 15.59
N ILE A 788 12.20 -30.64 15.77
CA ILE A 788 13.23 -30.21 16.75
C ILE A 788 12.64 -30.24 18.18
N THR A 789 11.42 -29.79 18.35
CA THR A 789 10.71 -29.80 19.66
C THR A 789 10.20 -31.18 20.06
N GLY A 790 10.03 -32.07 19.10
CA GLY A 790 9.45 -33.39 19.31
C GLY A 790 7.94 -33.48 19.12
N ASP A 791 7.29 -32.37 18.74
CA ASP A 791 5.82 -32.29 18.54
C ASP A 791 5.37 -33.01 17.27
N THR A 792 6.25 -33.16 16.27
CA THR A 792 5.96 -33.88 15.01
C THR A 792 6.95 -35.01 14.77
N ALA A 793 6.42 -36.19 14.39
CA ALA A 793 7.26 -37.31 13.98
C ALA A 793 7.75 -37.09 12.54
N PHE A 794 8.91 -37.65 12.20
CA PHE A 794 9.44 -37.64 10.84
C PHE A 794 8.47 -38.32 9.87
N ASN A 795 7.98 -37.59 8.88
CA ASN A 795 6.96 -38.01 7.93
C ASN A 795 7.26 -37.52 6.51
N VAL A 796 6.39 -37.85 5.54
CA VAL A 796 6.54 -37.44 4.15
C VAL A 796 6.55 -35.91 4.02
N PHE A 797 5.77 -35.18 4.84
CA PHE A 797 5.73 -33.71 4.81
C PHE A 797 7.01 -33.07 5.34
N THR A 798 7.70 -33.75 6.27
CA THR A 798 9.04 -33.34 6.73
C THR A 798 10.06 -33.37 5.57
N VAL A 799 10.02 -34.44 4.75
CA VAL A 799 10.88 -34.52 3.55
C VAL A 799 10.53 -33.40 2.57
N ILE A 800 9.24 -33.14 2.34
CA ILE A 800 8.78 -32.04 1.48
C ILE A 800 9.27 -30.70 2.03
N ALA A 801 9.17 -30.46 3.34
CA ALA A 801 9.66 -29.23 3.96
C ALA A 801 11.17 -29.02 3.76
N ILE A 802 11.98 -30.10 3.91
CA ILE A 802 13.42 -30.05 3.63
C ILE A 802 13.68 -29.72 2.15
N LEU A 803 12.96 -30.34 1.23
CA LEU A 803 13.09 -30.07 -0.20
C LEU A 803 12.68 -28.61 -0.53
N ILE A 804 11.67 -28.06 0.13
CA ILE A 804 11.27 -26.66 0.01
C ILE A 804 12.42 -25.76 0.48
N ILE A 805 13.00 -26.00 1.65
CA ILE A 805 14.14 -25.22 2.15
C ILE A 805 15.31 -25.26 1.16
N VAL A 806 15.69 -26.44 0.68
CA VAL A 806 16.75 -26.61 -0.32
C VAL A 806 16.39 -25.84 -1.61
N GLY A 807 15.14 -25.94 -2.06
CA GLY A 807 14.64 -25.19 -3.20
C GLY A 807 14.68 -23.66 -2.99
N PHE A 808 14.29 -23.17 -1.82
CA PHE A 808 14.39 -21.75 -1.46
C PHE A 808 15.84 -21.28 -1.46
N ILE A 809 16.74 -22.02 -0.80
CA ILE A 809 18.18 -21.73 -0.76
C ILE A 809 18.74 -21.72 -2.19
N TYR A 810 18.43 -22.74 -3.01
CA TYR A 810 18.84 -22.76 -4.40
C TYR A 810 18.35 -21.54 -5.18
N LEU A 811 17.07 -21.16 -5.04
CA LEU A 811 16.51 -19.99 -5.72
C LEU A 811 17.12 -18.68 -5.23
N LEU A 812 17.46 -18.56 -3.93
CA LEU A 812 18.14 -17.40 -3.36
C LEU A 812 19.56 -17.24 -3.90
N PHE A 813 20.31 -18.33 -4.05
CA PHE A 813 21.72 -18.28 -4.47
C PHE A 813 21.93 -18.53 -5.97
N ARG A 814 20.90 -18.94 -6.70
CA ARG A 814 21.00 -19.14 -8.15
C ARG A 814 21.50 -17.85 -8.81
N PRO A 815 22.56 -17.91 -9.65
CA PRO A 815 23.04 -16.72 -10.35
C PRO A 815 21.95 -16.13 -11.25
N TYR A 816 21.86 -14.81 -11.24
CA TYR A 816 20.98 -14.07 -12.12
C TYR A 816 21.45 -14.23 -13.56
N LYS A 817 20.59 -14.76 -14.43
CA LYS A 817 20.84 -14.68 -15.87
C LYS A 817 20.26 -13.38 -16.37
N GLU A 818 21.12 -12.42 -16.71
CA GLU A 818 20.69 -11.23 -17.43
C GLU A 818 19.82 -11.66 -18.61
N SER A 819 18.57 -11.23 -18.61
CA SER A 819 17.78 -11.37 -19.81
C SER A 819 18.19 -10.24 -20.76
N LYS A 820 18.81 -10.58 -21.84
CA LYS A 820 19.18 -9.66 -22.93
C LYS A 820 17.97 -9.01 -23.62
N THR A 821 16.76 -9.06 -23.06
CA THR A 821 15.60 -8.42 -23.68
C THR A 821 14.52 -8.12 -22.66
N LEU A 822 14.31 -6.85 -22.32
CA LEU A 822 12.95 -6.33 -22.21
C LEU A 822 12.33 -6.49 -23.63
N LYS A 823 11.74 -7.63 -23.91
CA LYS A 823 10.84 -7.78 -25.05
C LYS A 823 9.53 -7.08 -24.70
N VAL A 824 9.54 -5.78 -24.68
CA VAL A 824 8.37 -5.02 -25.09
C VAL A 824 8.16 -5.50 -26.52
N ASP A 825 7.01 -6.06 -26.81
CA ASP A 825 6.69 -6.56 -28.15
C ASP A 825 6.56 -5.37 -29.10
N SER A 826 7.74 -4.81 -29.46
CA SER A 826 7.88 -3.62 -30.30
C SER A 826 7.23 -3.85 -31.66
N LYS A 827 7.07 -5.13 -32.08
CA LYS A 827 6.26 -5.49 -33.25
C LYS A 827 4.77 -5.23 -33.04
N LYS A 828 4.25 -5.39 -31.82
CA LYS A 828 2.85 -5.06 -31.52
C LYS A 828 2.62 -3.53 -31.51
N ILE A 829 3.59 -2.78 -31.00
CA ILE A 829 3.52 -1.31 -30.98
C ILE A 829 3.67 -0.75 -32.39
N LEU A 830 4.59 -1.29 -33.22
CA LEU A 830 4.75 -0.91 -34.62
C LEU A 830 3.53 -1.26 -35.51
N ASN A 831 2.84 -2.37 -35.23
CA ASN A 831 1.62 -2.74 -35.98
C ASN A 831 0.37 -2.00 -35.47
N ALA A 832 0.39 -1.41 -34.29
CA ALA A 832 -0.68 -0.58 -33.79
C ALA A 832 -0.57 0.90 -34.20
N THR A 833 0.59 1.32 -34.70
CA THR A 833 0.84 2.66 -35.26
C THR A 833 0.72 2.72 -36.79
N LYS A 834 0.47 1.60 -37.49
CA LYS A 834 -0.04 1.56 -38.86
C LYS A 834 -1.57 1.47 -38.85
#